data_3b3bb1a0e2c9d60acc47be0616ccae1f
#
_entry.id   3b3bb1a0e2c9d60acc47be0616ccae1f
#
_cell.length_a   1.000
_cell.length_b   1.000
_cell.length_c   1.000
_cell.angle_alpha   90.00
_cell.angle_beta   90.00
_cell.angle_gamma   90.00
#
_symmetry.space_group_name_H-M   'P 1'
#
loop_
_entity.id
_entity.type
_entity.pdbx_description
1 polymer ?
#
loop_
_entity_poly.entity_id
_entity_poly.type
_entity_poly.pdbx_seq_one_letter_code
_entity_poly.pdbx_strand_id
1 'polypeptide(L)'
;MTVNCKYHECDYEKAVLELLQNQGWQYTGGYDIHRKNDEILLKDDLQQYLTARYGVFSPDELGRIAGYVVGGEHQSLYNNMKTAYTRLMRGYTLHRDDDTTLFIEFFDMEDGHCSNNIFRAVNQFEADGYKKRIPDIVLFINGIPVSVFELKNPADEDVSIADAYTQTHVRYCKDIPDLMRFDFINVISDGANTKYGSLFSDYEFYFVWKSTDGKDYAADAQGIVLTHTLIAGLFAPATLLRVLHDYIYFPDNSSTNLVILPKYYQYYGTEELFASILKAHRDGSGKGGTYWGATGCGKSYTMLFLTRRITTSVEMNKPTVILLTDRNDLDEQLSTTFENAKGYLVDDNTLCITSREMLRKKLFNIQSGGIFLMTIQKFSEGIQLLSPRSNIVCISDEAHRTQTNTEAHYKTVNGQTKKSYGFAKYLRDSFPNATYVGFTGTPIDATLRVFGSVVSKYTMRQSLADGATVQIARLPGPREVRVDDAILKICDEYYNQQLKDGANEFQIEKSKREMSRLKQIIGSPSRLDVVVNHFIWHYEKRCEEASTVCGKAMFVCYDRQIAYDVYKRIKALRPEWFVKRKCAPEYDGQQLDHESMEIEKVKLVCTNDKDDPKELDEILGNNNDRKNYAKAFKDVQSNFKIAIVVDMWITGFDVPSLDTMYLDKPVELHNLIQTISRVNRVYKGKQRGLVVDYIGLENAIAAAMKMYDGDQQPINGVDTSLRIFKDHMKLLADIMHSLDFSIFLNPNISPVARLNIIQSGVEYVMQDERRKAEFMGYSRRAKIGRAHVRTPVTV
;
A
#
# COMPACT_ATOMS: atom_id res chain seq x y z
N MET A 1 -25.00 2.61 46.62
CA MET A 1 -23.92 3.59 46.39
C MET A 1 -23.31 3.22 45.06
N THR A 2 -23.78 3.82 43.98
CA THR A 2 -23.14 3.75 42.66
C THR A 2 -21.93 4.64 42.71
N VAL A 3 -20.76 4.05 42.80
CA VAL A 3 -19.47 4.74 42.62
C VAL A 3 -19.43 5.21 41.16
N ASN A 4 -19.67 6.49 40.94
CA ASN A 4 -19.51 7.16 39.64
C ASN A 4 -17.99 7.32 39.41
N CYS A 5 -17.28 6.24 39.12
CA CYS A 5 -15.89 6.30 38.64
C CYS A 5 -15.94 6.79 37.19
N LYS A 6 -15.77 8.09 36.97
CA LYS A 6 -15.40 8.61 35.65
C LYS A 6 -14.02 8.06 35.31
N TYR A 7 -13.91 7.33 34.22
CA TYR A 7 -12.63 6.91 33.65
C TYR A 7 -11.93 8.15 33.10
N HIS A 8 -10.67 8.36 33.48
CA HIS A 8 -9.88 9.53 33.08
C HIS A 8 -8.74 9.10 32.14
N GLU A 9 -8.21 10.02 31.36
CA GLU A 9 -7.06 9.82 30.48
C GLU A 9 -5.86 9.18 31.21
N CYS A 10 -5.60 9.61 32.45
CA CYS A 10 -4.56 9.03 33.29
C CYS A 10 -4.77 7.54 33.67
N ASP A 11 -6.01 7.06 33.65
CA ASP A 11 -6.29 5.64 33.90
C ASP A 11 -5.97 4.80 32.67
N TYR A 12 -6.22 5.35 31.48
CA TYR A 12 -5.83 4.72 30.21
C TYR A 12 -4.30 4.70 30.03
N GLU A 13 -3.64 5.83 30.33
CA GLU A 13 -2.16 5.93 30.33
C GLU A 13 -1.53 4.87 31.23
N LYS A 14 -2.03 4.67 32.45
CA LYS A 14 -1.56 3.62 33.36
C LYS A 14 -1.75 2.22 32.77
N ALA A 15 -2.90 1.95 32.15
CA ALA A 15 -3.14 0.66 31.51
C ALA A 15 -2.13 0.41 30.36
N VAL A 16 -1.81 1.40 29.57
CA VAL A 16 -0.78 1.33 28.51
C VAL A 16 0.60 1.05 29.12
N LEU A 17 0.96 1.72 30.22
CA LEU A 17 2.22 1.50 30.92
C LEU A 17 2.31 0.08 31.51
N GLU A 18 1.24 -0.44 32.10
CA GLU A 18 1.18 -1.84 32.57
C GLU A 18 1.40 -2.83 31.44
N LEU A 19 0.79 -2.58 30.25
CA LEU A 19 1.00 -3.43 29.08
C LEU A 19 2.47 -3.40 28.61
N LEU A 20 3.11 -2.24 28.63
CA LEU A 20 4.54 -2.08 28.30
C LEU A 20 5.43 -2.82 29.31
N GLN A 21 5.14 -2.66 30.62
CA GLN A 21 5.87 -3.37 31.68
C GLN A 21 5.77 -4.90 31.54
N ASN A 22 4.60 -5.41 31.12
CA ASN A 22 4.41 -6.83 30.86
C ASN A 22 5.26 -7.35 29.68
N GLN A 23 5.71 -6.44 28.81
CA GLN A 23 6.66 -6.78 27.72
C GLN A 23 8.13 -6.56 28.12
N GLY A 24 8.42 -6.18 29.36
CA GLY A 24 9.78 -6.01 29.86
C GLY A 24 10.30 -4.56 29.81
N TRP A 25 9.43 -3.59 29.56
CA TRP A 25 9.79 -2.18 29.68
C TRP A 25 9.86 -1.75 31.16
N GLN A 26 10.92 -1.02 31.51
CA GLN A 26 11.02 -0.37 32.82
C GLN A 26 10.20 0.92 32.76
N TYR A 27 9.44 1.20 33.82
CA TYR A 27 8.66 2.42 33.93
C TYR A 27 9.33 3.44 34.86
N THR A 28 9.30 4.72 34.49
CA THR A 28 9.72 5.84 35.32
C THR A 28 8.82 7.03 35.03
N GLY A 29 8.35 7.72 36.07
CA GLY A 29 7.59 8.96 35.91
C GLY A 29 8.47 10.09 35.39
N GLY A 30 7.97 10.90 34.45
CA GLY A 30 8.76 12.01 33.92
C GLY A 30 9.23 13.00 34.98
N TYR A 31 8.45 13.18 36.05
CA TYR A 31 8.81 14.03 37.19
C TYR A 31 9.89 13.42 38.10
N ASP A 32 10.13 12.12 38.00
CA ASP A 32 11.15 11.43 38.82
C ASP A 32 12.52 11.45 38.14
N ILE A 33 12.63 11.93 36.90
CA ILE A 33 13.87 11.99 36.14
C ILE A 33 14.57 13.33 36.37
N HIS A 34 15.77 13.28 36.95
CA HIS A 34 16.60 14.47 37.19
C HIS A 34 17.33 14.89 35.91
N ARG A 35 16.73 15.78 35.12
CA ARG A 35 17.31 16.35 33.90
C ARG A 35 16.79 17.77 33.68
N LYS A 36 17.44 18.52 32.82
CA LYS A 36 16.83 19.75 32.27
C LYS A 36 15.79 19.39 31.23
N ASN A 37 14.72 20.17 31.12
CA ASN A 37 13.63 19.86 30.18
C ASN A 37 14.01 20.02 28.70
N ASP A 38 15.11 20.70 28.40
CA ASP A 38 15.71 20.80 27.05
C ASP A 38 16.60 19.59 26.70
N GLU A 39 16.94 18.75 27.68
CA GLU A 39 17.70 17.52 27.47
C GLU A 39 16.76 16.40 27.08
N ILE A 40 16.91 15.86 25.88
CA ILE A 40 16.04 14.80 25.34
C ILE A 40 16.56 13.39 25.63
N LEU A 41 17.87 13.22 25.95
CA LEU A 41 18.47 11.93 26.28
C LEU A 41 18.37 11.64 27.78
N LEU A 42 18.13 10.39 28.15
CA LEU A 42 18.32 9.88 29.50
C LEU A 42 19.80 9.47 29.64
N LYS A 43 20.61 10.42 30.07
CA LYS A 43 22.09 10.26 30.11
C LYS A 43 22.54 9.11 30.99
N ASP A 44 21.83 8.86 32.10
CA ASP A 44 22.19 7.79 33.02
C ASP A 44 22.01 6.41 32.39
N ASP A 45 20.91 6.19 31.65
CA ASP A 45 20.67 4.94 30.92
C ASP A 45 21.69 4.77 29.80
N LEU A 46 22.00 5.84 29.05
CA LEU A 46 23.02 5.82 28.00
C LEU A 46 24.40 5.47 28.56
N GLN A 47 24.79 6.10 29.64
CA GLN A 47 26.06 5.80 30.32
C GLN A 47 26.10 4.37 30.84
N GLN A 48 25.01 3.90 31.48
CA GLN A 48 24.90 2.53 31.99
C GLN A 48 25.07 1.50 30.86
N TYR A 49 24.38 1.68 29.75
CA TYR A 49 24.50 0.79 28.58
C TYR A 49 25.93 0.79 28.01
N LEU A 50 26.48 1.97 27.75
CA LEU A 50 27.82 2.11 27.22
C LEU A 50 28.88 1.50 28.13
N THR A 51 28.75 1.74 29.44
CA THR A 51 29.70 1.21 30.42
C THR A 51 29.63 -0.31 30.52
N ALA A 52 28.41 -0.87 30.47
CA ALA A 52 28.22 -2.34 30.49
C ALA A 52 28.82 -3.02 29.27
N ARG A 53 28.76 -2.40 28.09
CA ARG A 53 29.20 -3.00 26.83
C ARG A 53 30.67 -2.72 26.50
N TYR A 54 31.16 -1.52 26.78
CA TYR A 54 32.43 -1.01 26.29
C TYR A 54 33.41 -0.59 27.41
N GLY A 55 33.00 -0.66 28.65
CA GLY A 55 33.79 -0.23 29.80
C GLY A 55 33.65 1.25 30.16
N VAL A 56 34.56 1.78 30.97
CA VAL A 56 34.43 3.13 31.54
C VAL A 56 34.77 4.21 30.49
N PHE A 57 34.03 5.28 30.51
CA PHE A 57 34.18 6.48 29.68
C PHE A 57 34.49 7.71 30.56
N SER A 58 35.28 8.63 30.03
CA SER A 58 35.43 9.93 30.65
C SER A 58 34.17 10.79 30.44
N PRO A 59 33.92 11.82 31.28
CA PRO A 59 32.81 12.75 31.06
C PRO A 59 32.87 13.44 29.69
N ASP A 60 34.08 13.73 29.17
CA ASP A 60 34.26 14.33 27.86
C ASP A 60 33.91 13.36 26.72
N GLU A 61 34.29 12.07 26.86
CA GLU A 61 33.91 11.02 25.93
C GLU A 61 32.36 10.85 25.87
N LEU A 62 31.70 10.79 27.03
CA LEU A 62 30.25 10.72 27.13
C LEU A 62 29.59 11.97 26.50
N GLY A 63 30.18 13.16 26.73
CA GLY A 63 29.72 14.41 26.11
C GLY A 63 29.83 14.37 24.58
N ARG A 64 30.92 13.84 24.03
CA ARG A 64 31.10 13.65 22.58
C ARG A 64 30.10 12.64 21.99
N ILE A 65 29.84 11.53 22.70
CA ILE A 65 28.85 10.52 22.28
C ILE A 65 27.45 11.12 22.29
N ALA A 66 27.02 11.74 23.37
CA ALA A 66 25.72 12.40 23.47
C ALA A 66 25.57 13.51 22.40
N GLY A 67 26.62 14.32 22.22
CA GLY A 67 26.67 15.34 21.18
C GLY A 67 26.56 14.78 19.76
N TYR A 68 27.12 13.59 19.50
CA TYR A 68 26.94 12.92 18.21
C TYR A 68 25.50 12.45 17.99
N VAL A 69 24.85 11.90 19.02
CA VAL A 69 23.44 11.44 18.94
C VAL A 69 22.53 12.63 18.66
N VAL A 70 22.67 13.72 19.45
CA VAL A 70 21.79 14.89 19.35
C VAL A 70 22.20 15.85 18.23
N GLY A 71 23.47 15.86 17.82
CA GLY A 71 24.03 16.87 16.94
C GLY A 71 23.51 16.82 15.51
N GLY A 72 23.75 17.91 14.78
CA GLY A 72 23.38 18.09 13.37
C GLY A 72 22.02 18.73 13.21
N GLU A 73 22.00 20.05 12.99
CA GLU A 73 20.80 20.80 12.66
C GLU A 73 20.66 20.92 11.15
N HIS A 74 19.51 20.53 10.65
CA HIS A 74 19.04 20.80 9.30
C HIS A 74 17.80 21.70 9.37
N GLN A 75 17.47 22.36 8.28
CA GLN A 75 16.30 23.24 8.24
C GLN A 75 14.96 22.51 8.34
N SER A 76 14.91 21.17 8.11
CA SER A 76 13.68 20.39 8.15
C SER A 76 13.73 19.26 9.16
N LEU A 77 12.61 19.04 9.85
CA LEU A 77 12.43 17.95 10.80
C LEU A 77 12.67 16.57 10.14
N TYR A 78 12.25 16.41 8.88
CA TYR A 78 12.47 15.17 8.12
C TYR A 78 13.97 14.84 7.98
N ASN A 79 14.78 15.83 7.57
CA ASN A 79 16.21 15.61 7.41
C ASN A 79 16.89 15.36 8.75
N ASN A 80 16.46 16.03 9.82
CA ASN A 80 16.93 15.79 11.18
C ASN A 80 16.61 14.36 11.63
N MET A 81 15.39 13.86 11.40
CA MET A 81 14.99 12.49 11.72
C MET A 81 15.80 11.47 10.91
N LYS A 82 15.93 11.66 9.58
CA LYS A 82 16.74 10.77 8.71
C LYS A 82 18.19 10.72 9.16
N THR A 83 18.75 11.86 9.56
CA THR A 83 20.14 11.95 10.06
C THR A 83 20.28 11.26 11.40
N ALA A 84 19.40 11.52 12.37
CA ALA A 84 19.40 10.87 13.67
C ALA A 84 19.29 9.34 13.53
N TYR A 85 18.30 8.88 12.76
CA TYR A 85 18.12 7.45 12.46
C TYR A 85 19.38 6.82 11.84
N THR A 86 19.95 7.46 10.82
CA THR A 86 21.13 6.95 10.12
C THR A 86 22.34 6.85 11.06
N ARG A 87 22.54 7.83 11.94
CA ARG A 87 23.61 7.82 12.95
C ARG A 87 23.44 6.69 13.95
N LEU A 88 22.23 6.53 14.46
CA LEU A 88 21.94 5.47 15.43
C LEU A 88 22.14 4.07 14.83
N MET A 89 21.73 3.86 13.56
CA MET A 89 21.88 2.57 12.90
C MET A 89 23.30 2.29 12.41
N ARG A 90 24.09 3.33 12.11
CA ARG A 90 25.47 3.16 11.64
C ARG A 90 26.51 3.13 12.76
N GLY A 91 26.11 3.53 13.98
CA GLY A 91 27.05 3.63 15.10
C GLY A 91 27.98 4.84 15.02
N TYR A 92 28.91 4.91 15.92
CA TYR A 92 29.87 6.02 16.08
C TYR A 92 31.29 5.53 16.32
N THR A 93 32.25 6.05 15.57
CA THR A 93 33.67 5.82 15.82
C THR A 93 34.20 6.87 16.78
N LEU A 94 34.38 6.52 18.04
CA LEU A 94 34.96 7.37 19.08
C LEU A 94 36.50 7.27 19.06
N HIS A 95 37.16 8.43 18.92
CA HIS A 95 38.59 8.54 19.22
C HIS A 95 38.73 8.86 20.70
N ARG A 96 39.31 7.93 21.45
CA ARG A 96 39.43 8.03 22.91
C ARG A 96 40.56 8.93 23.32
N ASP A 97 40.54 9.33 24.60
CA ASP A 97 41.56 10.24 25.15
C ASP A 97 42.94 9.57 25.29
N ASP A 98 43.01 8.24 25.17
CA ASP A 98 44.25 7.41 25.16
C ASP A 98 44.77 7.09 23.74
N ASP A 99 44.32 7.83 22.72
CA ASP A 99 44.61 7.63 21.28
C ASP A 99 44.12 6.29 20.70
N THR A 100 43.28 5.52 21.41
CA THR A 100 42.64 4.34 20.84
C THR A 100 41.32 4.73 20.13
N THR A 101 40.87 3.82 19.29
CA THR A 101 39.62 3.99 18.57
C THR A 101 38.61 2.92 18.98
N LEU A 102 37.39 3.34 19.34
CA LEU A 102 36.32 2.46 19.73
C LEU A 102 35.12 2.68 18.80
N PHE A 103 34.59 1.57 18.27
CA PHE A 103 33.33 1.62 17.53
C PHE A 103 32.15 1.38 18.49
N ILE A 104 31.21 2.32 18.52
CA ILE A 104 30.05 2.31 19.42
C ILE A 104 28.80 2.03 18.61
N GLU A 105 28.08 0.98 19.00
CA GLU A 105 26.70 0.70 18.59
C GLU A 105 25.75 1.18 19.69
N PHE A 106 24.77 1.98 19.31
CA PHE A 106 23.81 2.57 20.26
C PHE A 106 22.76 1.57 20.74
N PHE A 107 22.52 0.52 19.97
CA PHE A 107 21.62 -0.58 20.30
C PHE A 107 22.31 -1.91 20.04
N ASP A 108 22.14 -2.87 20.93
CA ASP A 108 22.57 -4.25 20.68
C ASP A 108 21.46 -4.94 19.87
N MET A 109 21.68 -5.12 18.57
CA MET A 109 20.75 -5.62 17.59
C MET A 109 20.92 -7.11 17.29
N GLU A 110 21.90 -7.78 17.94
CA GLU A 110 22.14 -9.20 17.70
C GLU A 110 21.00 -10.07 18.22
N ASP A 111 20.66 -11.11 17.46
CA ASP A 111 19.63 -12.06 17.85
C ASP A 111 20.02 -12.76 19.17
N GLY A 112 19.09 -12.73 20.12
CA GLY A 112 19.30 -13.26 21.47
C GLY A 112 19.92 -12.27 22.46
N HIS A 113 20.43 -11.11 22.04
CA HIS A 113 21.05 -10.09 22.90
C HIS A 113 20.10 -8.95 23.31
N CYS A 114 18.80 -9.10 23.07
CA CYS A 114 17.80 -8.06 23.36
C CYS A 114 17.91 -7.54 24.81
N SER A 115 18.18 -8.42 25.77
CA SER A 115 18.32 -8.10 27.20
C SER A 115 19.53 -7.23 27.54
N ASN A 116 20.47 -7.04 26.62
CA ASN A 116 21.63 -6.15 26.85
C ASN A 116 21.20 -4.68 26.73
N ASN A 117 20.03 -4.40 26.14
CA ASN A 117 19.50 -3.04 26.04
C ASN A 117 18.64 -2.69 27.25
N ILE A 118 18.57 -1.39 27.55
CA ILE A 118 17.69 -0.82 28.59
C ILE A 118 16.46 -0.26 27.87
N PHE A 119 15.30 -0.85 28.10
CA PHE A 119 14.02 -0.40 27.59
C PHE A 119 13.27 0.37 28.67
N ARG A 120 13.01 1.66 28.45
CA ARG A 120 12.33 2.52 29.42
C ARG A 120 11.13 3.23 28.82
N ALA A 121 9.99 3.14 29.49
CA ALA A 121 8.80 3.92 29.21
C ALA A 121 8.72 5.08 30.23
N VAL A 122 8.61 6.29 29.73
CA VAL A 122 8.50 7.50 30.54
C VAL A 122 7.18 8.18 30.23
N ASN A 123 6.32 8.33 31.23
CA ASN A 123 5.09 9.12 31.07
C ASN A 123 5.31 10.58 31.47
N GLN A 124 4.46 11.44 30.93
CA GLN A 124 4.43 12.87 31.21
C GLN A 124 5.85 13.49 31.08
N PHE A 125 6.52 13.17 29.98
CA PHE A 125 7.88 13.63 29.70
C PHE A 125 7.87 15.11 29.31
N GLU A 126 8.28 16.00 30.23
CA GLU A 126 8.38 17.41 29.93
C GLU A 126 9.49 17.70 28.93
N ALA A 127 9.16 18.32 27.80
CA ALA A 127 10.12 18.74 26.78
C ALA A 127 9.98 20.24 26.52
N ASP A 128 11.08 20.95 26.67
CA ASP A 128 11.19 22.38 26.36
C ASP A 128 11.79 22.56 24.95
N GLY A 129 11.11 23.34 24.13
CA GLY A 129 11.54 23.73 22.81
C GLY A 129 11.08 25.15 22.52
N TYR A 130 10.45 25.40 21.35
CA TYR A 130 9.81 26.71 21.11
C TYR A 130 8.65 26.97 22.09
N LYS A 131 7.99 25.90 22.54
CA LYS A 131 7.04 25.90 23.66
C LYS A 131 7.21 24.59 24.41
N LYS A 132 6.96 24.66 25.71
CA LYS A 132 6.89 23.48 26.56
C LYS A 132 5.74 22.56 26.13
N ARG A 133 6.03 21.26 26.00
CA ARG A 133 5.06 20.20 25.72
C ARG A 133 5.33 19.01 26.63
N ILE A 134 4.29 18.22 26.84
CA ILE A 134 4.34 17.06 27.72
C ILE A 134 3.63 15.91 26.96
N PRO A 135 4.36 15.11 26.15
CA PRO A 135 3.83 13.88 25.58
C PRO A 135 3.41 12.90 26.68
N ASP A 136 2.34 12.15 26.42
CA ASP A 136 1.79 11.20 27.38
C ASP A 136 2.79 10.10 27.73
N ILE A 137 3.37 9.42 26.73
CA ILE A 137 4.42 8.41 26.95
C ILE A 137 5.50 8.58 25.87
N VAL A 138 6.76 8.55 26.30
CA VAL A 138 7.94 8.46 25.43
C VAL A 138 8.70 7.19 25.74
N LEU A 139 9.02 6.42 24.70
CA LEU A 139 9.79 5.18 24.81
C LEU A 139 11.27 5.43 24.50
N PHE A 140 12.13 4.93 25.36
CA PHE A 140 13.58 5.05 25.26
C PHE A 140 14.25 3.67 25.16
N ILE A 141 15.26 3.56 24.33
CA ILE A 141 16.20 2.43 24.33
C ILE A 141 17.57 2.98 24.63
N ASN A 142 18.21 2.47 25.68
CA ASN A 142 19.53 2.91 26.13
C ASN A 142 19.62 4.43 26.36
N GLY A 143 18.53 5.03 26.86
CA GLY A 143 18.43 6.46 27.09
C GLY A 143 18.17 7.32 25.85
N ILE A 144 17.98 6.73 24.67
CA ILE A 144 17.68 7.41 23.41
C ILE A 144 16.19 7.26 23.11
N PRO A 145 15.43 8.37 22.88
CA PRO A 145 14.01 8.27 22.54
C PRO A 145 13.83 7.61 21.17
N VAL A 146 12.79 6.80 21.01
CA VAL A 146 12.52 6.08 19.75
C VAL A 146 11.07 6.14 19.30
N SER A 147 10.14 6.45 20.21
CA SER A 147 8.70 6.50 19.92
C SER A 147 7.96 7.41 20.89
N VAL A 148 6.95 8.12 20.40
CA VAL A 148 6.04 8.96 21.16
C VAL A 148 4.62 8.42 21.06
N PHE A 149 3.95 8.28 22.19
CA PHE A 149 2.53 7.92 22.28
C PHE A 149 1.74 9.14 22.69
N GLU A 150 0.68 9.42 21.96
CA GLU A 150 -0.32 10.41 22.31
C GLU A 150 -1.66 9.72 22.52
N LEU A 151 -2.18 9.83 23.70
CA LEU A 151 -3.37 9.14 24.17
C LEU A 151 -4.51 10.13 24.38
N LYS A 152 -5.73 9.70 24.15
CA LYS A 152 -6.93 10.49 24.43
C LYS A 152 -7.88 9.69 25.31
N ASN A 153 -8.67 10.41 26.10
CA ASN A 153 -9.59 9.79 27.05
C ASN A 153 -10.66 8.97 26.32
N PRO A 154 -10.72 7.63 26.52
CA PRO A 154 -11.74 6.79 25.90
C PRO A 154 -13.19 7.13 26.28
N ALA A 155 -13.39 7.82 27.39
CA ALA A 155 -14.69 8.20 27.92
C ALA A 155 -15.13 9.61 27.51
N ASP A 156 -14.29 10.34 26.77
CA ASP A 156 -14.60 11.70 26.29
C ASP A 156 -15.07 11.65 24.84
N GLU A 157 -16.37 11.91 24.63
CA GLU A 157 -17.00 11.87 23.31
C GLU A 157 -16.57 13.04 22.41
N ASP A 158 -16.03 14.11 22.99
CA ASP A 158 -15.62 15.33 22.27
C ASP A 158 -14.19 15.25 21.71
N VAL A 159 -13.41 14.24 22.11
CA VAL A 159 -12.00 14.05 21.71
C VAL A 159 -11.84 12.73 20.96
N SER A 160 -11.07 12.75 19.91
CA SER A 160 -10.87 11.61 19.01
C SER A 160 -9.39 11.30 18.73
N ILE A 161 -9.13 10.15 18.18
CA ILE A 161 -7.79 9.79 17.68
C ILE A 161 -7.24 10.80 16.65
N ALA A 162 -8.11 11.51 15.92
CA ALA A 162 -7.69 12.57 15.00
C ALA A 162 -7.12 13.79 15.73
N ASP A 163 -7.55 14.04 16.97
CA ASP A 163 -6.99 15.10 17.81
C ASP A 163 -5.58 14.73 18.29
N ALA A 164 -5.35 13.44 18.64
CA ALA A 164 -4.02 12.92 18.94
C ALA A 164 -3.08 13.07 17.72
N TYR A 165 -3.56 12.73 16.53
CA TYR A 165 -2.82 12.93 15.29
C TYR A 165 -2.45 14.41 15.06
N THR A 166 -3.40 15.32 15.20
CA THR A 166 -3.16 16.76 15.05
C THR A 166 -2.17 17.29 16.10
N GLN A 167 -2.22 16.76 17.32
CA GLN A 167 -1.34 17.15 18.40
C GLN A 167 0.12 16.78 18.10
N THR A 168 0.38 15.56 17.66
CA THR A 168 1.72 15.11 17.31
C THR A 168 2.25 15.76 16.04
N HIS A 169 1.46 15.78 14.96
CA HIS A 169 1.89 16.24 13.63
C HIS A 169 2.03 17.76 13.51
N VAL A 170 1.15 18.52 14.17
CA VAL A 170 1.14 19.99 14.01
C VAL A 170 1.79 20.66 15.21
N ARG A 171 1.37 20.29 16.43
CA ARG A 171 1.81 21.00 17.62
C ARG A 171 3.20 20.56 18.06
N TYR A 172 3.43 19.25 18.26
CA TYR A 172 4.71 18.74 18.75
C TYR A 172 5.84 18.91 17.73
N CYS A 173 5.58 18.63 16.46
CA CYS A 173 6.56 18.84 15.40
C CYS A 173 7.05 20.30 15.32
N LYS A 174 6.16 21.26 15.64
CA LYS A 174 6.51 22.68 15.67
C LYS A 174 7.15 23.11 16.97
N ASP A 175 6.63 22.65 18.11
CA ASP A 175 6.97 23.22 19.42
C ASP A 175 8.17 22.52 20.08
N ILE A 176 8.36 21.18 19.85
CA ILE A 176 9.44 20.35 20.41
C ILE A 176 10.14 19.50 19.33
N PRO A 177 10.64 20.09 18.23
CA PRO A 177 11.22 19.35 17.11
C PRO A 177 12.43 18.49 17.50
N ASP A 178 13.16 18.86 18.55
CA ASP A 178 14.33 18.12 19.02
C ASP A 178 13.97 16.74 19.58
N LEU A 179 12.85 16.59 20.26
CA LEU A 179 12.33 15.31 20.66
C LEU A 179 11.73 14.58 19.45
N MET A 180 10.89 15.28 18.65
CA MET A 180 10.13 14.65 17.57
C MET A 180 11.00 14.10 16.43
N ARG A 181 12.25 14.54 16.27
CA ARG A 181 13.20 13.92 15.31
C ARG A 181 13.62 12.50 15.69
N PHE A 182 13.31 12.03 16.90
CA PHE A 182 13.54 10.67 17.37
C PHE A 182 12.24 9.86 17.44
N ASP A 183 11.10 10.43 17.10
CA ASP A 183 9.83 9.72 17.04
C ASP A 183 9.72 8.92 15.72
N PHE A 184 10.50 7.84 15.64
CA PHE A 184 10.57 6.99 14.45
C PHE A 184 9.26 6.23 14.21
N ILE A 185 8.51 5.97 15.28
CA ILE A 185 7.22 5.27 15.26
C ILE A 185 6.27 6.04 16.17
N ASN A 186 5.43 6.89 15.58
CA ASN A 186 4.43 7.64 16.29
C ASN A 186 3.19 6.78 16.57
N VAL A 187 2.68 6.83 17.80
CA VAL A 187 1.48 6.09 18.21
C VAL A 187 0.40 7.06 18.66
N ILE A 188 -0.80 6.89 18.15
CA ILE A 188 -1.98 7.66 18.52
C ILE A 188 -3.10 6.71 18.96
N SER A 189 -3.82 7.06 20.03
CA SER A 189 -4.92 6.25 20.52
C SER A 189 -5.97 7.08 21.25
N ASP A 190 -7.25 6.65 21.10
CA ASP A 190 -8.39 7.13 21.89
C ASP A 190 -9.01 5.99 22.73
N GLY A 191 -8.29 4.88 22.91
CA GLY A 191 -8.73 3.69 23.61
C GLY A 191 -9.71 2.81 22.83
N ALA A 192 -10.49 3.37 21.93
CA ALA A 192 -11.32 2.63 20.99
C ALA A 192 -10.55 2.25 19.72
N ASN A 193 -9.66 3.13 19.29
CA ASN A 193 -8.79 2.95 18.14
C ASN A 193 -7.33 3.19 18.55
N THR A 194 -6.43 2.32 18.12
CA THR A 194 -5.00 2.48 18.33
C THR A 194 -4.30 2.28 17.01
N LYS A 195 -3.51 3.27 16.61
CA LYS A 195 -2.81 3.29 15.33
C LYS A 195 -1.37 3.76 15.52
N TYR A 196 -0.50 3.33 14.60
CA TYR A 196 0.87 3.80 14.51
C TYR A 196 1.19 4.25 13.08
N GLY A 197 2.15 5.12 12.96
CA GLY A 197 2.58 5.67 11.68
C GLY A 197 3.82 6.52 11.81
N SER A 198 4.19 7.18 10.72
CA SER A 198 5.27 8.18 10.72
C SER A 198 4.68 9.58 10.84
N LEU A 199 5.42 10.49 11.46
CA LEU A 199 5.10 11.93 11.48
C LEU A 199 4.96 12.58 10.08
N PHE A 200 5.39 11.88 9.03
CA PHE A 200 5.33 12.36 7.64
C PHE A 200 4.27 11.62 6.81
N SER A 201 3.41 10.86 7.47
CA SER A 201 2.29 10.14 6.84
C SER A 201 0.97 10.86 7.09
N ASP A 202 0.12 10.95 6.07
CA ASP A 202 -1.27 11.39 6.27
C ASP A 202 -2.01 10.40 7.19
N TYR A 203 -3.06 10.87 7.86
CA TYR A 203 -3.84 10.08 8.82
C TYR A 203 -4.35 8.75 8.25
N GLU A 204 -4.69 8.71 6.97
CA GLU A 204 -5.14 7.51 6.26
C GLU A 204 -4.05 6.43 6.15
N PHE A 205 -2.79 6.79 6.35
CA PHE A 205 -1.64 5.88 6.34
C PHE A 205 -1.14 5.54 7.75
N TYR A 206 -1.93 5.82 8.78
CA TYR A 206 -1.74 5.26 10.11
C TYR A 206 -2.45 3.91 10.20
N PHE A 207 -1.73 2.89 10.63
CA PHE A 207 -2.16 1.50 10.57
C PHE A 207 -2.40 0.92 11.95
N VAL A 208 -3.20 -0.15 12.00
CA VAL A 208 -3.37 -1.00 13.18
C VAL A 208 -2.37 -2.15 13.14
N TRP A 209 -1.96 -2.62 14.32
CA TRP A 209 -1.14 -3.84 14.45
C TRP A 209 -1.99 -4.94 15.07
N LYS A 210 -2.37 -5.97 14.31
CA LYS A 210 -3.41 -6.96 14.71
C LYS A 210 -2.88 -8.37 14.96
N SER A 211 -1.59 -8.54 15.19
CA SER A 211 -1.01 -9.84 15.51
C SER A 211 0.15 -9.68 16.45
N THR A 212 0.36 -10.65 17.32
CA THR A 212 1.50 -10.70 18.24
C THR A 212 2.58 -11.70 17.82
N ASP A 213 2.23 -12.63 16.91
CA ASP A 213 3.10 -13.74 16.48
C ASP A 213 3.05 -14.03 14.98
N GLY A 214 2.23 -13.30 14.22
CA GLY A 214 2.00 -13.49 12.78
C GLY A 214 1.03 -14.61 12.44
N LYS A 215 0.61 -15.44 13.39
CA LYS A 215 -0.28 -16.60 13.19
C LYS A 215 -1.70 -16.29 13.63
N ASP A 216 -1.81 -15.72 14.83
CA ASP A 216 -3.08 -15.32 15.39
C ASP A 216 -3.43 -13.91 14.93
N TYR A 217 -4.43 -13.83 14.08
CA TYR A 217 -4.95 -12.59 13.54
C TYR A 217 -6.22 -12.18 14.29
N ALA A 218 -6.14 -11.08 15.02
CA ALA A 218 -7.27 -10.52 15.75
C ALA A 218 -8.19 -9.72 14.79
N ALA A 219 -8.94 -10.44 13.94
CA ALA A 219 -9.77 -9.85 12.88
C ALA A 219 -10.78 -8.83 13.42
N ASP A 220 -11.41 -9.16 14.54
CA ASP A 220 -12.47 -8.37 15.17
C ASP A 220 -11.95 -7.53 16.35
N ALA A 221 -10.62 -7.35 16.46
CA ALA A 221 -10.02 -6.56 17.53
C ALA A 221 -10.50 -5.10 17.46
N GLN A 222 -10.99 -4.61 18.59
CA GLN A 222 -11.44 -3.24 18.79
C GLN A 222 -11.02 -2.78 20.20
N GLY A 223 -10.95 -1.49 20.40
CA GLY A 223 -10.66 -0.93 21.70
C GLY A 223 -9.28 -1.35 22.24
N ILE A 224 -9.21 -1.66 23.51
CA ILE A 224 -7.97 -1.97 24.23
C ILE A 224 -7.23 -3.18 23.64
N VAL A 225 -7.91 -4.09 22.92
CA VAL A 225 -7.27 -5.23 22.27
C VAL A 225 -6.30 -4.75 21.17
N LEU A 226 -6.62 -3.66 20.45
CA LEU A 226 -5.71 -3.06 19.46
C LEU A 226 -4.46 -2.49 20.13
N THR A 227 -4.61 -1.87 21.30
CA THR A 227 -3.48 -1.38 22.10
C THR A 227 -2.61 -2.55 22.56
N HIS A 228 -3.24 -3.61 23.07
CA HIS A 228 -2.53 -4.82 23.49
C HIS A 228 -1.76 -5.46 22.33
N THR A 229 -2.39 -5.67 21.17
CA THR A 229 -1.72 -6.30 20.03
C THR A 229 -0.59 -5.43 19.46
N LEU A 230 -0.73 -4.09 19.51
CA LEU A 230 0.33 -3.17 19.14
C LEU A 230 1.53 -3.29 20.09
N ILE A 231 1.28 -3.26 21.41
CA ILE A 231 2.34 -3.30 22.42
C ILE A 231 3.02 -4.68 22.44
N ALA A 232 2.27 -5.77 22.49
CA ALA A 232 2.81 -7.12 22.53
C ALA A 232 3.40 -7.59 21.19
N GLY A 233 3.00 -6.98 20.09
CA GLY A 233 3.53 -7.26 18.76
C GLY A 233 4.68 -6.32 18.38
N LEU A 234 4.38 -5.06 18.08
CA LEU A 234 5.37 -4.10 17.57
C LEU A 234 6.35 -3.63 18.64
N PHE A 235 5.85 -3.34 19.84
CA PHE A 235 6.67 -2.81 20.96
C PHE A 235 7.20 -3.90 21.91
N ALA A 236 7.05 -5.18 21.58
CA ALA A 236 7.87 -6.22 22.18
C ALA A 236 9.35 -5.92 21.86
N PRO A 237 10.24 -5.90 22.87
CA PRO A 237 11.62 -5.44 22.69
C PRO A 237 12.38 -6.01 21.50
N ALA A 238 12.32 -7.31 21.27
CA ALA A 238 12.98 -7.95 20.15
C ALA A 238 12.39 -7.54 18.79
N THR A 239 11.05 -7.42 18.71
CA THR A 239 10.38 -6.95 17.49
C THR A 239 10.73 -5.50 17.20
N LEU A 240 10.69 -4.63 18.19
CA LEU A 240 11.01 -3.22 18.04
C LEU A 240 12.45 -3.00 17.55
N LEU A 241 13.44 -3.68 18.17
CA LEU A 241 14.83 -3.63 17.71
C LEU A 241 14.94 -4.06 16.25
N ARG A 242 14.29 -5.16 15.89
CA ARG A 242 14.28 -5.66 14.52
C ARG A 242 13.63 -4.67 13.54
N VAL A 243 12.52 -4.05 13.94
CA VAL A 243 11.85 -3.03 13.12
C VAL A 243 12.72 -1.80 12.95
N LEU A 244 13.33 -1.31 14.02
CA LEU A 244 14.28 -0.19 13.95
C LEU A 244 15.47 -0.50 13.04
N HIS A 245 16.00 -1.72 13.06
CA HIS A 245 17.20 -2.06 12.28
C HIS A 245 16.90 -2.32 10.80
N ASP A 246 15.84 -3.08 10.48
CA ASP A 246 15.64 -3.64 9.15
C ASP A 246 14.37 -3.15 8.43
N TYR A 247 13.45 -2.41 9.09
CA TYR A 247 12.12 -2.16 8.51
C TYR A 247 11.73 -0.69 8.41
N ILE A 248 12.53 0.23 8.92
CA ILE A 248 12.29 1.67 8.71
C ILE A 248 13.03 2.12 7.45
N TYR A 249 12.28 2.60 6.48
CA TYR A 249 12.83 2.96 5.18
C TYR A 249 12.61 4.44 4.85
N PHE A 250 13.70 5.18 4.62
CA PHE A 250 13.74 6.55 4.13
C PHE A 250 14.15 6.53 2.66
N PRO A 251 13.24 6.81 1.70
CA PRO A 251 13.61 6.85 0.29
C PRO A 251 14.73 7.86 0.00
N ASP A 252 15.71 7.46 -0.86
CA ASP A 252 16.88 8.29 -1.15
C ASP A 252 16.52 9.53 -1.98
N ASN A 253 15.64 9.35 -2.99
CA ASN A 253 15.20 10.38 -3.92
C ASN A 253 13.68 10.51 -3.90
N SER A 254 13.13 11.09 -2.83
CA SER A 254 11.70 11.39 -2.75
C SER A 254 11.46 12.88 -2.92
N SER A 255 10.53 13.25 -3.78
CA SER A 255 10.04 14.64 -3.88
C SER A 255 9.18 15.03 -2.67
N THR A 256 8.77 14.06 -1.86
CA THR A 256 7.99 14.22 -0.65
C THR A 256 8.75 13.65 0.55
N ASN A 257 8.56 14.27 1.71
CA ASN A 257 9.06 13.73 2.97
C ASN A 257 8.29 12.44 3.29
N LEU A 258 8.93 11.29 3.09
CA LEU A 258 8.28 9.99 3.25
C LEU A 258 9.13 9.08 4.12
N VAL A 259 8.49 8.48 5.12
CA VAL A 259 9.06 7.39 5.92
C VAL A 259 8.12 6.21 5.84
N ILE A 260 8.65 5.07 5.43
CA ILE A 260 7.88 3.83 5.29
C ILE A 260 8.13 2.97 6.52
N LEU A 261 7.03 2.60 7.19
CA LEU A 261 7.01 1.65 8.30
C LEU A 261 6.36 0.35 7.84
N PRO A 262 6.79 -0.81 8.37
CA PRO A 262 6.18 -2.08 8.03
C PRO A 262 4.78 -2.19 8.62
N LYS A 263 3.88 -2.81 7.90
CA LYS A 263 2.62 -3.29 8.47
C LYS A 263 2.85 -4.66 9.12
N TYR A 264 2.04 -5.04 10.12
CA TYR A 264 2.24 -6.30 10.84
C TYR A 264 2.40 -7.52 9.92
N TYR A 265 1.57 -7.62 8.89
CA TYR A 265 1.63 -8.74 7.94
C TYR A 265 2.86 -8.67 7.00
N GLN A 266 3.41 -7.48 6.76
CA GLN A 266 4.67 -7.33 6.02
C GLN A 266 5.85 -7.76 6.89
N TYR A 267 5.85 -7.37 8.16
CA TYR A 267 6.88 -7.77 9.12
C TYR A 267 6.89 -9.30 9.29
N TYR A 268 5.78 -9.88 9.77
CA TYR A 268 5.72 -11.34 10.03
C TYR A 268 5.90 -12.14 8.74
N GLY A 269 5.28 -11.72 7.63
CA GLY A 269 5.44 -12.40 6.35
C GLY A 269 6.88 -12.38 5.82
N THR A 270 7.62 -11.30 6.09
CA THR A 270 9.05 -11.21 5.76
C THR A 270 9.88 -12.15 6.64
N GLU A 271 9.66 -12.16 7.96
CA GLU A 271 10.40 -13.03 8.86
C GLU A 271 10.12 -14.52 8.62
N GLU A 272 8.87 -14.89 8.34
CA GLU A 272 8.49 -16.27 7.95
C GLU A 272 9.16 -16.69 6.65
N LEU A 273 9.15 -15.84 5.62
CA LEU A 273 9.83 -16.09 4.35
C LEU A 273 11.34 -16.19 4.54
N PHE A 274 11.92 -15.29 5.32
CA PHE A 274 13.34 -15.32 5.60
C PHE A 274 13.77 -16.62 6.27
N ALA A 275 13.03 -17.06 7.28
CA ALA A 275 13.28 -18.35 7.93
C ALA A 275 13.14 -19.53 6.95
N SER A 276 12.13 -19.48 6.04
CA SER A 276 11.96 -20.49 5.01
C SER A 276 13.10 -20.51 4.00
N ILE A 277 13.62 -19.33 3.60
CA ILE A 277 14.79 -19.20 2.71
C ILE A 277 16.04 -19.80 3.34
N LEU A 278 16.32 -19.48 4.63
CA LEU A 278 17.45 -20.05 5.35
C LEU A 278 17.37 -21.57 5.42
N LYS A 279 16.17 -22.11 5.73
CA LYS A 279 15.94 -23.55 5.71
C LYS A 279 16.18 -24.15 4.33
N ALA A 280 15.61 -23.54 3.27
CA ALA A 280 15.78 -24.04 1.90
C ALA A 280 17.25 -23.97 1.43
N HIS A 281 18.00 -22.98 1.88
CA HIS A 281 19.44 -22.85 1.63
C HIS A 281 20.23 -23.97 2.31
N ARG A 282 19.97 -24.24 3.59
CA ARG A 282 20.63 -25.34 4.33
C ARG A 282 20.32 -26.72 3.73
N ASP A 283 19.03 -26.95 3.38
CA ASP A 283 18.53 -28.23 2.86
C ASP A 283 18.88 -28.42 1.37
N GLY A 284 19.35 -27.39 0.67
CA GLY A 284 19.61 -27.43 -0.77
C GLY A 284 18.37 -27.66 -1.63
N SER A 285 17.15 -27.43 -1.08
CA SER A 285 15.89 -27.69 -1.76
C SER A 285 15.58 -26.68 -2.88
N GLY A 286 16.15 -25.49 -2.79
CA GLY A 286 15.90 -24.35 -3.69
C GLY A 286 14.46 -23.82 -3.65
N LYS A 287 13.62 -24.25 -2.69
CA LYS A 287 12.22 -23.85 -2.55
C LYS A 287 12.05 -22.96 -1.31
N GLY A 288 12.23 -21.64 -1.50
CA GLY A 288 12.16 -20.66 -0.41
C GLY A 288 10.75 -20.34 0.07
N GLY A 289 9.71 -20.73 -0.69
CA GLY A 289 8.31 -20.56 -0.29
C GLY A 289 7.55 -19.53 -1.15
N THR A 290 6.25 -19.44 -0.90
CA THR A 290 5.32 -18.54 -1.59
C THR A 290 4.68 -17.58 -0.59
N TYR A 291 4.74 -16.27 -0.89
CA TYR A 291 3.97 -15.24 -0.21
C TYR A 291 2.67 -14.97 -0.98
N TRP A 292 1.55 -15.22 -0.31
CA TRP A 292 0.23 -14.92 -0.85
C TRP A 292 -0.26 -13.57 -0.28
N GLY A 293 -0.14 -12.51 -1.05
CA GLY A 293 -0.54 -11.16 -0.65
C GLY A 293 -1.63 -10.58 -1.51
N ALA A 294 -2.69 -10.05 -0.90
CA ALA A 294 -3.78 -9.36 -1.59
C ALA A 294 -3.24 -8.27 -2.52
N THR A 295 -3.93 -8.06 -3.65
CA THR A 295 -3.57 -6.97 -4.55
C THR A 295 -3.76 -5.64 -3.84
N GLY A 296 -2.69 -4.83 -3.76
CA GLY A 296 -2.75 -3.55 -3.07
C GLY A 296 -2.22 -3.53 -1.65
N CYS A 297 -1.87 -4.68 -1.09
CA CYS A 297 -1.33 -4.75 0.27
C CYS A 297 0.13 -4.26 0.42
N GLY A 298 0.79 -3.82 -0.65
CA GLY A 298 2.17 -3.34 -0.59
C GLY A 298 3.22 -4.45 -0.74
N LYS A 299 3.00 -5.47 -1.58
CA LYS A 299 3.95 -6.55 -1.87
C LYS A 299 5.36 -6.07 -2.21
N SER A 300 5.49 -4.95 -2.94
CA SER A 300 6.79 -4.39 -3.30
C SER A 300 7.63 -3.99 -2.08
N TYR A 301 7.00 -3.43 -1.04
CA TYR A 301 7.68 -3.13 0.22
C TYR A 301 8.03 -4.41 0.99
N THR A 302 7.15 -5.44 0.96
CA THR A 302 7.49 -6.74 1.56
C THR A 302 8.72 -7.37 0.87
N MET A 303 8.81 -7.27 -0.47
CA MET A 303 10.01 -7.71 -1.21
C MET A 303 11.26 -6.88 -0.83
N LEU A 304 11.09 -5.57 -0.64
CA LEU A 304 12.17 -4.69 -0.23
C LEU A 304 12.69 -5.06 1.17
N PHE A 305 11.80 -5.24 2.14
CA PHE A 305 12.15 -5.68 3.49
C PHE A 305 12.79 -7.06 3.48
N LEU A 306 12.24 -8.00 2.71
CA LEU A 306 12.85 -9.33 2.56
C LEU A 306 14.25 -9.24 1.95
N THR A 307 14.45 -8.40 0.94
CA THR A 307 15.77 -8.18 0.33
C THR A 307 16.76 -7.64 1.37
N ARG A 308 16.35 -6.67 2.18
CA ARG A 308 17.16 -6.15 3.29
C ARG A 308 17.56 -7.26 4.27
N ARG A 309 16.59 -8.06 4.70
CA ARG A 309 16.82 -9.20 5.62
C ARG A 309 17.79 -10.24 5.05
N ILE A 310 17.65 -10.54 3.75
CA ILE A 310 18.51 -11.50 3.06
C ILE A 310 19.94 -10.95 2.93
N THR A 311 20.09 -9.69 2.49
CA THR A 311 21.41 -9.09 2.22
C THR A 311 22.20 -8.80 3.49
N THR A 312 21.55 -8.58 4.62
CA THR A 312 22.20 -8.41 5.94
C THR A 312 22.47 -9.72 6.66
N SER A 313 22.00 -10.87 6.12
CA SER A 313 22.18 -12.17 6.75
C SER A 313 23.62 -12.64 6.71
N VAL A 314 24.22 -12.89 7.87
CA VAL A 314 25.55 -13.49 8.00
C VAL A 314 25.55 -14.93 7.47
N GLU A 315 24.51 -15.71 7.75
CA GLU A 315 24.38 -17.11 7.32
C GLU A 315 24.35 -17.27 5.81
N MET A 316 23.71 -16.34 5.09
CA MET A 316 23.65 -16.34 3.62
C MET A 316 24.94 -15.81 2.95
N ASN A 317 25.94 -15.35 3.72
CA ASN A 317 27.22 -14.85 3.25
C ASN A 317 27.09 -13.80 2.13
N LYS A 318 26.34 -12.72 2.40
CA LYS A 318 26.03 -11.63 1.45
C LYS A 318 25.55 -12.16 0.10
N PRO A 319 24.34 -12.72 0.03
CA PRO A 319 23.84 -13.35 -1.20
C PRO A 319 23.60 -12.34 -2.31
N THR A 320 23.60 -12.83 -3.54
CA THR A 320 23.09 -12.09 -4.69
C THR A 320 21.58 -12.25 -4.76
N VAL A 321 20.83 -11.15 -4.86
CA VAL A 321 19.38 -11.16 -5.02
C VAL A 321 19.01 -10.83 -6.47
N ILE A 322 18.16 -11.66 -7.09
CA ILE A 322 17.63 -11.46 -8.43
C ILE A 322 16.12 -11.29 -8.33
N LEU A 323 15.65 -10.07 -8.61
CA LEU A 323 14.24 -9.71 -8.63
C LEU A 323 13.69 -9.88 -10.04
N LEU A 324 12.65 -10.68 -10.19
CA LEU A 324 12.05 -11.05 -11.46
C LEU A 324 10.63 -10.51 -11.55
N THR A 325 10.35 -9.75 -12.60
CA THR A 325 9.03 -9.22 -12.91
C THR A 325 8.49 -9.85 -14.19
N ASP A 326 7.16 -9.88 -14.36
CA ASP A 326 6.51 -10.42 -15.55
C ASP A 326 6.38 -9.40 -16.70
N ARG A 327 6.33 -8.09 -16.39
CA ARG A 327 6.07 -7.03 -17.39
C ARG A 327 7.02 -5.85 -17.24
N ASN A 328 7.34 -5.23 -18.38
CA ASN A 328 8.21 -4.05 -18.42
C ASN A 328 7.64 -2.85 -17.63
N ASP A 329 6.30 -2.67 -17.60
CA ASP A 329 5.67 -1.56 -16.86
C ASP A 329 5.76 -1.76 -15.33
N LEU A 330 5.68 -3.01 -14.85
CA LEU A 330 5.92 -3.38 -13.44
C LEU A 330 7.40 -3.27 -13.07
N ASP A 331 8.28 -3.53 -14.04
CA ASP A 331 9.72 -3.37 -13.90
C ASP A 331 10.05 -1.90 -13.55
N GLU A 332 9.42 -0.90 -14.16
CA GLU A 332 9.65 0.51 -13.84
C GLU A 332 9.24 0.87 -12.40
N GLN A 333 8.09 0.42 -11.90
CA GLN A 333 7.64 0.74 -10.54
C GLN A 333 8.51 0.06 -9.48
N LEU A 334 8.78 -1.24 -9.64
CA LEU A 334 9.63 -1.99 -8.71
C LEU A 334 11.08 -1.47 -8.77
N SER A 335 11.59 -1.20 -9.97
CA SER A 335 12.91 -0.61 -10.18
C SER A 335 13.05 0.74 -9.48
N THR A 336 12.08 1.64 -9.65
CA THR A 336 12.09 2.95 -8.97
C THR A 336 12.11 2.78 -7.45
N THR A 337 11.33 1.83 -6.91
CA THR A 337 11.32 1.55 -5.47
C THR A 337 12.71 1.09 -4.99
N PHE A 338 13.35 0.16 -5.71
CA PHE A 338 14.67 -0.36 -5.34
C PHE A 338 15.81 0.62 -5.63
N GLU A 339 15.72 1.43 -6.68
CA GLU A 339 16.68 2.50 -6.97
C GLU A 339 16.67 3.58 -5.89
N ASN A 340 15.49 3.90 -5.36
CA ASN A 340 15.35 4.84 -4.23
C ASN A 340 15.71 4.23 -2.87
N ALA A 341 16.06 2.95 -2.83
CA ALA A 341 16.36 2.20 -1.61
C ALA A 341 17.85 1.80 -1.50
N LYS A 342 18.74 2.32 -2.35
CA LYS A 342 20.16 1.94 -2.33
C LYS A 342 20.81 2.19 -0.98
N GLY A 343 20.57 3.35 -0.39
CA GLY A 343 21.06 3.68 0.95
C GLY A 343 20.52 2.77 2.05
N TYR A 344 19.24 2.37 1.93
CA TYR A 344 18.60 1.43 2.85
C TYR A 344 19.14 0.01 2.70
N LEU A 345 19.31 -0.47 1.48
CA LEU A 345 19.83 -1.82 1.19
C LEU A 345 21.35 -1.96 1.41
N VAL A 346 22.06 -0.83 1.59
CA VAL A 346 23.52 -0.75 1.74
C VAL A 346 24.22 -1.49 0.58
N ASP A 347 23.69 -1.34 -0.63
CA ASP A 347 24.20 -1.97 -1.84
C ASP A 347 24.23 -0.97 -3.01
N ASP A 348 25.43 -0.53 -3.36
CA ASP A 348 25.66 0.36 -4.51
C ASP A 348 25.54 -0.38 -5.86
N ASN A 349 25.47 -1.73 -5.84
CA ASN A 349 25.35 -2.58 -7.00
C ASN A 349 23.90 -2.94 -7.38
N THR A 350 22.91 -2.20 -6.86
CA THR A 350 21.51 -2.35 -7.31
C THR A 350 21.37 -1.87 -8.75
N LEU A 351 21.05 -2.77 -9.68
CA LEU A 351 21.05 -2.52 -11.12
C LEU A 351 19.85 -3.12 -11.82
N CYS A 352 19.23 -2.32 -12.70
CA CYS A 352 18.28 -2.82 -13.69
C CYS A 352 19.04 -3.50 -14.83
N ILE A 353 18.77 -4.79 -15.04
CA ILE A 353 19.43 -5.60 -16.06
C ILE A 353 18.61 -5.59 -17.35
N THR A 354 19.19 -5.07 -18.41
CA THR A 354 18.55 -4.95 -19.72
C THR A 354 18.69 -6.18 -20.60
N SER A 355 19.73 -7.01 -20.35
CA SER A 355 19.97 -8.24 -21.11
C SER A 355 20.58 -9.35 -20.26
N ARG A 356 20.42 -10.59 -20.70
CA ARG A 356 21.02 -11.77 -20.08
C ARG A 356 22.55 -11.71 -20.10
N GLU A 357 23.16 -11.19 -21.16
CA GLU A 357 24.60 -11.01 -21.30
C GLU A 357 25.13 -10.01 -20.27
N MET A 358 24.38 -8.95 -20.01
CA MET A 358 24.71 -7.98 -18.94
C MET A 358 24.71 -8.67 -17.58
N LEU A 359 23.68 -9.47 -17.27
CA LEU A 359 23.63 -10.24 -16.02
C LEU A 359 24.82 -11.19 -15.90
N ARG A 360 25.15 -11.92 -16.98
CA ARG A 360 26.31 -12.83 -17.02
C ARG A 360 27.61 -12.12 -16.71
N LYS A 361 27.87 -10.98 -17.35
CA LYS A 361 29.08 -10.17 -17.10
C LYS A 361 29.16 -9.69 -15.65
N LYS A 362 28.02 -9.25 -15.08
CA LYS A 362 27.97 -8.82 -13.68
C LYS A 362 28.21 -9.97 -12.73
N LEU A 363 27.54 -11.11 -12.89
CA LEU A 363 27.71 -12.29 -12.04
C LEU A 363 29.12 -12.90 -12.13
N PHE A 364 29.78 -12.79 -13.27
CA PHE A 364 31.17 -13.27 -13.45
C PHE A 364 32.17 -12.47 -12.59
N ASN A 365 31.91 -11.18 -12.40
CA ASN A 365 32.78 -10.25 -11.70
C ASN A 365 32.52 -10.19 -10.17
N ILE A 366 31.47 -10.83 -9.67
CA ILE A 366 31.11 -10.80 -8.25
C ILE A 366 30.94 -12.21 -7.70
N GLN A 367 31.48 -12.45 -6.51
CA GLN A 367 31.30 -13.72 -5.79
C GLN A 367 30.18 -13.65 -4.73
N SER A 368 29.83 -12.45 -4.30
CA SER A 368 28.78 -12.20 -3.28
C SER A 368 28.18 -10.80 -3.47
N GLY A 369 27.00 -10.57 -2.89
CA GLY A 369 26.29 -9.31 -2.98
C GLY A 369 25.68 -9.04 -4.37
N GLY A 370 25.11 -7.84 -4.52
CA GLY A 370 24.45 -7.37 -5.73
C GLY A 370 22.96 -7.70 -5.78
N ILE A 371 22.20 -6.69 -6.17
CA ILE A 371 20.73 -6.76 -6.34
C ILE A 371 20.42 -6.46 -7.80
N PHE A 372 19.84 -7.42 -8.51
CA PHE A 372 19.57 -7.32 -9.93
C PHE A 372 18.09 -7.43 -10.23
N LEU A 373 17.55 -6.43 -10.93
CA LEU A 373 16.16 -6.40 -11.37
C LEU A 373 16.09 -6.70 -12.86
N MET A 374 15.21 -7.62 -13.26
CA MET A 374 15.00 -7.93 -14.67
C MET A 374 13.65 -8.59 -14.91
N THR A 375 13.20 -8.57 -16.18
CA THR A 375 11.99 -9.28 -16.58
C THR A 375 12.28 -10.75 -16.90
N ILE A 376 11.34 -11.64 -16.56
CA ILE A 376 11.48 -13.10 -16.77
C ILE A 376 11.64 -13.47 -18.26
N GLN A 377 11.09 -12.67 -19.19
CA GLN A 377 11.16 -12.88 -20.62
C GLN A 377 12.60 -12.82 -21.17
N LYS A 378 13.53 -12.19 -20.44
CA LYS A 378 14.96 -12.17 -20.80
C LYS A 378 15.62 -13.56 -20.66
N PHE A 379 14.97 -14.50 -19.97
CA PHE A 379 15.35 -15.91 -19.95
C PHE A 379 14.65 -16.68 -21.10
N SER A 380 14.95 -16.32 -22.32
CA SER A 380 14.49 -17.00 -23.52
C SER A 380 15.47 -18.08 -24.02
N GLU A 381 15.17 -18.77 -25.09
CA GLU A 381 15.90 -19.89 -25.67
C GLU A 381 17.44 -19.73 -25.68
N GLY A 382 18.12 -20.81 -25.33
CA GLY A 382 19.60 -20.87 -25.26
C GLY A 382 20.11 -21.06 -23.82
N ILE A 383 19.83 -22.26 -23.27
CA ILE A 383 20.22 -22.66 -21.92
C ILE A 383 21.74 -22.58 -21.75
N GLN A 384 22.22 -21.66 -20.97
CA GLN A 384 23.58 -21.68 -20.45
C GLN A 384 23.53 -21.41 -18.96
N LEU A 385 24.26 -22.21 -18.21
CA LEU A 385 24.53 -21.97 -16.80
C LEU A 385 25.08 -20.54 -16.62
N LEU A 386 24.41 -19.71 -15.83
CA LEU A 386 24.87 -18.38 -15.50
C LEU A 386 25.69 -18.39 -14.22
N SER A 387 25.28 -19.15 -13.23
CA SER A 387 26.04 -19.33 -12.00
C SER A 387 25.63 -20.62 -11.25
N PRO A 388 26.59 -21.44 -10.80
CA PRO A 388 26.34 -22.60 -9.96
C PRO A 388 26.28 -22.27 -8.46
N ARG A 389 26.40 -20.98 -8.07
CA ARG A 389 26.43 -20.56 -6.67
C ARG A 389 25.11 -20.87 -5.95
N SER A 390 25.19 -21.27 -4.68
CA SER A 390 24.06 -21.49 -3.79
C SER A 390 23.63 -20.21 -3.03
N ASN A 391 24.51 -19.20 -2.93
CA ASN A 391 24.17 -17.91 -2.31
C ASN A 391 23.48 -16.93 -3.30
N ILE A 392 22.53 -17.45 -4.06
CA ILE A 392 21.68 -16.65 -4.94
C ILE A 392 20.22 -16.86 -4.52
N VAL A 393 19.47 -15.76 -4.37
CA VAL A 393 18.03 -15.79 -4.09
C VAL A 393 17.29 -15.12 -5.24
N CYS A 394 16.38 -15.85 -5.87
CA CYS A 394 15.50 -15.37 -6.93
C CYS A 394 14.12 -15.06 -6.35
N ILE A 395 13.74 -13.79 -6.34
CA ILE A 395 12.43 -13.32 -5.87
C ILE A 395 11.59 -12.98 -7.10
N SER A 396 10.44 -13.64 -7.25
CA SER A 396 9.58 -13.52 -8.41
C SER A 396 8.27 -12.83 -8.06
N ASP A 397 8.00 -11.67 -8.68
CA ASP A 397 6.68 -11.03 -8.57
C ASP A 397 5.68 -11.65 -9.55
N GLU A 398 4.39 -11.64 -9.20
CA GLU A 398 3.28 -12.27 -9.94
C GLU A 398 3.61 -13.69 -10.38
N ALA A 399 4.16 -14.48 -9.45
CA ALA A 399 4.76 -15.80 -9.70
C ALA A 399 3.82 -16.84 -10.34
N HIS A 400 2.50 -16.59 -10.33
CA HIS A 400 1.48 -17.46 -10.94
C HIS A 400 1.41 -17.37 -12.46
N ARG A 401 2.02 -16.36 -13.10
CA ARG A 401 1.92 -16.13 -14.55
C ARG A 401 2.90 -17.01 -15.34
N THR A 402 3.90 -16.39 -15.94
CA THR A 402 4.87 -17.06 -16.85
C THR A 402 5.93 -17.89 -16.14
N GLN A 403 5.96 -17.89 -14.81
CA GLN A 403 7.04 -18.46 -13.99
C GLN A 403 6.74 -19.87 -13.47
N THR A 404 5.61 -20.47 -13.86
CA THR A 404 5.18 -21.79 -13.39
C THR A 404 5.38 -22.90 -14.41
N ASN A 405 5.61 -22.57 -15.69
CA ASN A 405 5.67 -23.56 -16.75
C ASN A 405 7.08 -24.15 -16.89
N THR A 406 7.23 -25.40 -16.43
CA THR A 406 8.47 -26.19 -16.52
C THR A 406 8.40 -27.30 -17.55
N GLU A 407 7.24 -27.51 -18.19
CA GLU A 407 7.01 -28.58 -19.16
C GLU A 407 7.50 -28.22 -20.57
N ALA A 408 7.78 -29.24 -21.38
CA ALA A 408 8.24 -29.04 -22.74
C ALA A 408 7.07 -28.77 -23.69
N HIS A 409 7.17 -27.66 -24.43
CA HIS A 409 6.24 -27.34 -25.51
C HIS A 409 6.86 -27.68 -26.86
N TYR A 410 6.09 -28.33 -27.73
CA TYR A 410 6.51 -28.63 -29.08
C TYR A 410 5.79 -27.69 -30.04
N LYS A 411 6.53 -26.81 -30.72
CA LYS A 411 6.01 -25.97 -31.81
C LYS A 411 6.57 -26.41 -33.15
N THR A 412 5.69 -26.67 -34.10
CA THR A 412 6.09 -26.91 -35.46
C THR A 412 6.12 -25.58 -36.23
N VAL A 413 7.33 -25.14 -36.62
CA VAL A 413 7.56 -23.92 -37.40
C VAL A 413 8.27 -24.36 -38.67
N ASN A 414 7.72 -24.08 -39.85
CA ASN A 414 8.25 -24.45 -41.18
C ASN A 414 8.53 -25.95 -41.31
N GLY A 415 7.64 -26.81 -40.78
CA GLY A 415 7.77 -28.28 -40.90
C GLY A 415 8.82 -28.91 -39.94
N GLN A 416 9.51 -28.12 -39.10
CA GLN A 416 10.40 -28.62 -38.08
C GLN A 416 9.77 -28.47 -36.70
N THR A 417 9.67 -29.56 -35.93
CA THR A 417 9.19 -29.52 -34.54
C THR A 417 10.32 -29.02 -33.64
N LYS A 418 10.17 -27.83 -33.12
CA LYS A 418 11.12 -27.21 -32.18
C LYS A 418 10.60 -27.39 -30.76
N LYS A 419 11.42 -27.97 -29.89
CA LYS A 419 11.11 -28.11 -28.45
C LYS A 419 11.49 -26.83 -27.75
N SER A 420 10.52 -26.21 -27.01
CA SER A 420 10.76 -25.07 -26.14
C SER A 420 10.23 -25.35 -24.73
N TYR A 421 10.77 -24.67 -23.76
CA TYR A 421 10.34 -24.77 -22.37
C TYR A 421 9.81 -23.41 -21.89
N GLY A 422 9.07 -23.39 -20.79
CA GLY A 422 8.68 -22.15 -20.13
C GLY A 422 9.87 -21.44 -19.48
N PHE A 423 9.73 -20.12 -19.25
CA PHE A 423 10.78 -19.30 -18.64
C PHE A 423 11.25 -19.81 -17.27
N ALA A 424 10.38 -20.42 -16.49
CA ALA A 424 10.72 -21.02 -15.20
C ALA A 424 11.79 -22.13 -15.32
N LYS A 425 11.72 -22.94 -16.37
CA LYS A 425 12.72 -23.99 -16.65
C LYS A 425 14.07 -23.35 -16.98
N TYR A 426 14.08 -22.37 -17.88
CA TYR A 426 15.31 -21.69 -18.27
C TYR A 426 15.97 -20.94 -17.11
N LEU A 427 15.18 -20.34 -16.23
CA LEU A 427 15.67 -19.69 -15.02
C LEU A 427 16.36 -20.70 -14.09
N ARG A 428 15.72 -21.85 -13.83
CA ARG A 428 16.29 -22.90 -12.97
C ARG A 428 17.55 -23.53 -13.56
N ASP A 429 17.59 -23.73 -14.86
CA ASP A 429 18.79 -24.24 -15.54
C ASP A 429 19.93 -23.20 -15.51
N SER A 430 19.61 -21.92 -15.45
CA SER A 430 20.60 -20.84 -15.29
C SER A 430 21.17 -20.74 -13.88
N PHE A 431 20.39 -21.08 -12.84
CA PHE A 431 20.76 -21.01 -11.41
C PHE A 431 20.31 -22.26 -10.66
N PRO A 432 20.92 -23.44 -10.92
CA PRO A 432 20.43 -24.72 -10.40
C PRO A 432 20.43 -24.82 -8.86
N ASN A 433 21.33 -24.08 -8.19
CA ASN A 433 21.50 -24.12 -6.75
C ASN A 433 20.90 -22.89 -6.02
N ALA A 434 20.19 -22.01 -6.74
CA ALA A 434 19.57 -20.83 -6.15
C ALA A 434 18.32 -21.18 -5.35
N THR A 435 17.99 -20.33 -4.38
CA THR A 435 16.72 -20.39 -3.64
C THR A 435 15.68 -19.50 -4.33
N TYR A 436 14.48 -20.04 -4.58
CA TYR A 436 13.39 -19.38 -5.29
C TYR A 436 12.23 -19.04 -4.38
N VAL A 437 11.78 -17.80 -4.45
CA VAL A 437 10.65 -17.26 -3.66
C VAL A 437 9.63 -16.66 -4.60
N GLY A 438 8.35 -16.99 -4.42
CA GLY A 438 7.25 -16.47 -5.23
C GLY A 438 6.37 -15.49 -4.46
N PHE A 439 6.10 -14.33 -5.03
CA PHE A 439 5.10 -13.38 -4.57
C PHE A 439 3.91 -13.41 -5.53
N THR A 440 2.71 -13.56 -5.01
CA THR A 440 1.51 -13.62 -5.85
C THR A 440 0.26 -13.18 -5.09
N GLY A 441 -0.69 -12.59 -5.81
CA GLY A 441 -2.06 -12.41 -5.30
C GLY A 441 -2.90 -13.67 -5.43
N THR A 442 -2.47 -14.64 -6.25
CA THR A 442 -3.23 -15.84 -6.66
C THR A 442 -2.33 -17.06 -6.74
N PRO A 443 -2.03 -17.74 -5.63
CA PRO A 443 -1.26 -18.97 -5.70
C PRO A 443 -2.06 -20.07 -6.39
N ILE A 444 -1.47 -20.66 -7.41
CA ILE A 444 -1.98 -21.86 -8.11
C ILE A 444 -1.05 -23.04 -7.82
N ASP A 445 -1.52 -24.28 -8.01
CA ASP A 445 -0.72 -25.48 -7.73
C ASP A 445 0.64 -25.48 -8.44
N ALA A 446 0.69 -24.94 -9.67
CA ALA A 446 1.92 -24.79 -10.42
C ALA A 446 2.92 -23.85 -9.74
N THR A 447 2.45 -22.76 -9.11
CA THR A 447 3.29 -21.85 -8.31
C THR A 447 3.90 -22.59 -7.12
N LEU A 448 3.09 -23.35 -6.38
CA LEU A 448 3.54 -24.09 -5.21
C LEU A 448 4.57 -25.17 -5.54
N ARG A 449 4.44 -25.81 -6.72
CA ARG A 449 5.44 -26.79 -7.20
C ARG A 449 6.80 -26.14 -7.46
N VAL A 450 6.82 -24.91 -7.96
CA VAL A 450 8.06 -24.21 -8.32
C VAL A 450 8.70 -23.57 -7.10
N PHE A 451 7.96 -22.82 -6.30
CA PHE A 451 8.50 -21.98 -5.23
C PHE A 451 8.42 -22.61 -3.84
N GLY A 452 7.56 -23.59 -3.64
CA GLY A 452 7.26 -24.18 -2.36
C GLY A 452 5.88 -23.79 -1.84
N SER A 453 5.50 -24.34 -0.68
CA SER A 453 4.21 -24.07 -0.02
C SER A 453 4.00 -22.56 0.27
N VAL A 454 2.75 -22.18 0.50
CA VAL A 454 2.44 -20.85 1.05
C VAL A 454 3.03 -20.77 2.46
N VAL A 455 3.97 -19.86 2.64
CA VAL A 455 4.65 -19.61 3.92
C VAL A 455 3.88 -18.59 4.72
N SER A 456 3.44 -17.51 4.05
CA SER A 456 2.64 -16.48 4.68
C SER A 456 1.53 -16.02 3.74
N LYS A 457 0.38 -15.63 4.32
CA LYS A 457 -0.75 -15.16 3.53
C LYS A 457 -1.41 -13.94 4.16
N TYR A 458 -1.79 -13.00 3.30
CA TYR A 458 -2.60 -11.84 3.64
C TYR A 458 -3.73 -11.70 2.65
N THR A 459 -4.95 -12.03 3.06
CA THR A 459 -6.11 -12.13 2.17
C THR A 459 -6.74 -10.77 1.88
N MET A 460 -7.60 -10.71 0.85
CA MET A 460 -8.36 -9.50 0.52
C MET A 460 -9.29 -9.09 1.66
N ARG A 461 -9.88 -10.07 2.37
CA ARG A 461 -10.72 -9.83 3.54
C ARG A 461 -9.95 -9.17 4.69
N GLN A 462 -8.77 -9.70 5.01
CA GLN A 462 -7.88 -9.09 6.00
C GLN A 462 -7.51 -7.68 5.60
N SER A 463 -7.14 -7.48 4.33
CA SER A 463 -6.78 -6.16 3.79
C SER A 463 -7.93 -5.14 3.92
N LEU A 464 -9.17 -5.57 3.69
CA LEU A 464 -10.34 -4.74 3.87
C LEU A 464 -10.62 -4.44 5.35
N ALA A 465 -10.55 -5.46 6.21
CA ALA A 465 -10.77 -5.32 7.65
C ALA A 465 -9.72 -4.44 8.34
N ASP A 466 -8.52 -4.37 7.77
CA ASP A 466 -7.42 -3.52 8.25
C ASP A 466 -7.46 -2.11 7.67
N GLY A 467 -8.36 -1.83 6.72
CA GLY A 467 -8.37 -0.57 5.99
C GLY A 467 -7.14 -0.39 5.06
N ALA A 468 -6.43 -1.45 4.75
CA ALA A 468 -5.30 -1.42 3.81
C ALA A 468 -5.76 -1.35 2.34
N THR A 469 -7.00 -1.73 2.09
CA THR A 469 -7.73 -1.54 0.82
C THR A 469 -9.15 -1.09 1.11
N VAL A 470 -9.81 -0.47 0.11
CA VAL A 470 -11.21 -0.10 0.23
C VAL A 470 -12.11 -1.14 -0.44
N GLN A 471 -13.37 -1.20 0.00
CA GLN A 471 -14.37 -2.10 -0.58
C GLN A 471 -14.60 -1.80 -2.06
N ILE A 472 -14.83 -2.84 -2.86
CA ILE A 472 -15.25 -2.73 -4.25
C ILE A 472 -16.77 -2.92 -4.32
N ALA A 473 -17.48 -1.87 -4.76
CA ALA A 473 -18.89 -1.95 -5.06
C ALA A 473 -19.07 -2.29 -6.55
N ARG A 474 -20.10 -3.07 -6.88
CA ARG A 474 -20.48 -3.37 -8.26
C ARG A 474 -21.81 -2.73 -8.59
N LEU A 475 -21.90 -2.12 -9.77
CA LEU A 475 -23.12 -1.63 -10.37
C LEU A 475 -23.31 -2.34 -11.72
N PRO A 476 -24.42 -3.07 -11.90
CA PRO A 476 -24.71 -3.66 -13.20
C PRO A 476 -25.08 -2.56 -14.22
N GLY A 477 -24.54 -2.65 -15.42
CA GLY A 477 -24.95 -1.82 -16.55
C GLY A 477 -26.39 -2.11 -17.02
N PRO A 478 -26.93 -1.35 -17.98
CA PRO A 478 -28.26 -1.58 -18.54
C PRO A 478 -28.42 -3.03 -19.02
N ARG A 479 -29.61 -3.62 -18.82
CA ARG A 479 -29.88 -5.03 -19.21
C ARG A 479 -29.65 -5.29 -20.70
N GLU A 480 -29.95 -4.33 -21.53
CA GLU A 480 -29.89 -4.37 -23.00
C GLU A 480 -28.47 -4.58 -23.56
N VAL A 481 -27.45 -4.23 -22.76
CA VAL A 481 -26.05 -4.33 -23.20
C VAL A 481 -25.31 -5.56 -22.69
N ARG A 482 -25.91 -6.33 -21.77
CA ARG A 482 -25.28 -7.50 -21.18
C ARG A 482 -25.15 -8.65 -22.20
N VAL A 483 -24.06 -9.39 -22.06
CA VAL A 483 -23.80 -10.59 -22.86
C VAL A 483 -24.52 -11.79 -22.24
N ASP A 484 -25.05 -12.68 -23.07
CA ASP A 484 -25.70 -13.91 -22.63
C ASP A 484 -24.74 -14.80 -21.83
N ASP A 485 -25.19 -15.33 -20.70
CA ASP A 485 -24.42 -16.22 -19.82
C ASP A 485 -23.88 -17.46 -20.55
N ALA A 486 -24.61 -17.96 -21.55
CA ALA A 486 -24.16 -19.10 -22.36
C ALA A 486 -22.89 -18.76 -23.17
N ILE A 487 -22.81 -17.54 -23.70
CA ILE A 487 -21.64 -17.05 -24.44
C ILE A 487 -20.45 -16.83 -23.50
N LEU A 488 -20.69 -16.29 -22.30
CA LEU A 488 -19.66 -16.09 -21.30
C LEU A 488 -19.04 -17.42 -20.83
N LYS A 489 -19.84 -18.47 -20.63
CA LYS A 489 -19.35 -19.81 -20.30
C LYS A 489 -18.43 -20.40 -21.39
N ILE A 490 -18.77 -20.19 -22.65
CA ILE A 490 -17.91 -20.63 -23.76
C ILE A 490 -16.57 -19.89 -23.77
N CYS A 491 -16.56 -18.60 -23.39
CA CYS A 491 -15.32 -17.84 -23.23
C CYS A 491 -14.47 -18.38 -22.09
N ASP A 492 -15.08 -18.69 -20.95
CA ASP A 492 -14.36 -19.28 -19.79
C ASP A 492 -13.78 -20.65 -20.15
N GLU A 493 -14.53 -21.49 -20.89
CA GLU A 493 -14.04 -22.77 -21.38
C GLU A 493 -12.86 -22.61 -22.35
N TYR A 494 -12.92 -21.64 -23.25
CA TYR A 494 -11.84 -21.31 -24.18
C TYR A 494 -10.55 -20.92 -23.45
N TYR A 495 -10.64 -20.00 -22.48
CA TYR A 495 -9.48 -19.58 -21.69
C TYR A 495 -8.91 -20.72 -20.85
N ASN A 496 -9.76 -21.55 -20.25
CA ASN A 496 -9.33 -22.73 -19.50
C ASN A 496 -8.67 -23.80 -20.37
N GLN A 497 -9.06 -23.91 -21.65
CA GLN A 497 -8.46 -24.84 -22.59
C GLN A 497 -7.11 -24.35 -23.14
N GLN A 498 -6.92 -23.04 -23.31
CA GLN A 498 -5.61 -22.47 -23.67
C GLN A 498 -4.56 -22.67 -22.57
N LEU A 499 -4.98 -22.77 -21.32
CA LEU A 499 -4.12 -23.07 -20.19
C LEU A 499 -3.75 -24.55 -20.09
N LYS A 500 -4.54 -25.44 -20.71
CA LYS A 500 -4.25 -26.88 -20.81
C LYS A 500 -3.64 -27.18 -22.21
N ASP A 501 -2.33 -27.35 -22.24
CA ASP A 501 -1.64 -27.77 -23.44
C ASP A 501 -2.25 -29.09 -23.97
N GLY A 502 -2.86 -29.07 -25.15
CA GLY A 502 -3.40 -30.25 -25.77
C GLY A 502 -4.78 -30.14 -26.45
N ALA A 503 -5.30 -28.92 -26.64
CA ALA A 503 -6.54 -28.72 -27.37
C ALA A 503 -6.40 -29.20 -28.83
N ASN A 504 -7.36 -30.02 -29.33
CA ASN A 504 -7.37 -30.49 -30.73
C ASN A 504 -7.80 -29.34 -31.66
N GLU A 505 -7.47 -29.47 -32.94
CA GLU A 505 -7.73 -28.46 -33.98
C GLU A 505 -9.19 -28.03 -34.08
N PHE A 506 -10.14 -28.94 -33.85
CA PHE A 506 -11.57 -28.68 -33.88
C PHE A 506 -12.03 -27.79 -32.70
N GLN A 507 -11.47 -27.97 -31.51
CA GLN A 507 -11.78 -27.18 -30.33
C GLN A 507 -11.24 -25.76 -30.49
N ILE A 508 -10.05 -25.60 -31.05
CA ILE A 508 -9.43 -24.34 -31.37
C ILE A 508 -10.27 -23.55 -32.41
N GLU A 509 -10.76 -24.23 -33.45
CA GLU A 509 -11.54 -23.59 -34.50
C GLU A 509 -12.94 -23.18 -34.01
N LYS A 510 -13.62 -24.00 -33.20
CA LYS A 510 -14.88 -23.64 -32.54
C LYS A 510 -14.72 -22.43 -31.66
N SER A 511 -13.69 -22.40 -30.84
CA SER A 511 -13.41 -21.29 -29.91
C SER A 511 -13.10 -19.98 -30.65
N LYS A 512 -12.37 -20.02 -31.76
CA LYS A 512 -12.12 -18.85 -32.62
C LYS A 512 -13.40 -18.27 -33.20
N ARG A 513 -14.36 -19.13 -33.62
CA ARG A 513 -15.65 -18.67 -34.13
C ARG A 513 -16.49 -17.99 -33.04
N GLU A 514 -16.54 -18.56 -31.85
CA GLU A 514 -17.30 -17.97 -30.74
C GLU A 514 -16.68 -16.66 -30.25
N MET A 515 -15.35 -16.56 -30.20
CA MET A 515 -14.66 -15.30 -29.90
C MET A 515 -14.92 -14.22 -30.95
N SER A 516 -14.98 -14.58 -32.24
CA SER A 516 -15.35 -13.65 -33.30
C SER A 516 -16.81 -13.19 -33.17
N ARG A 517 -17.72 -14.10 -32.79
CA ARG A 517 -19.13 -13.77 -32.52
C ARG A 517 -19.27 -12.84 -31.31
N LEU A 518 -18.54 -13.11 -30.22
CA LEU A 518 -18.51 -12.25 -29.05
C LEU A 518 -18.02 -10.84 -29.39
N LYS A 519 -16.96 -10.73 -30.18
CA LYS A 519 -16.47 -9.44 -30.67
C LYS A 519 -17.54 -8.67 -31.47
N GLN A 520 -18.30 -9.36 -32.34
CA GLN A 520 -19.40 -8.74 -33.08
C GLN A 520 -20.54 -8.27 -32.17
N ILE A 521 -20.86 -9.02 -31.11
CA ILE A 521 -21.89 -8.64 -30.14
C ILE A 521 -21.45 -7.42 -29.36
N ILE A 522 -20.25 -7.47 -28.73
CA ILE A 522 -19.71 -6.36 -27.89
C ILE A 522 -19.52 -5.11 -28.75
N GLY A 523 -19.01 -5.25 -29.97
CA GLY A 523 -18.73 -4.13 -30.89
C GLY A 523 -19.90 -3.66 -31.72
N SER A 524 -21.13 -4.19 -31.52
CA SER A 524 -22.26 -3.78 -32.34
C SER A 524 -22.57 -2.28 -32.14
N PRO A 525 -22.79 -1.49 -33.23
CA PRO A 525 -22.99 -0.04 -33.13
C PRO A 525 -24.13 0.37 -32.18
N SER A 526 -25.26 -0.33 -32.23
CA SER A 526 -26.42 -0.05 -31.38
C SER A 526 -26.12 -0.30 -29.89
N ARG A 527 -25.39 -1.36 -29.57
CA ARG A 527 -24.94 -1.65 -28.20
C ARG A 527 -23.96 -0.58 -27.70
N LEU A 528 -22.96 -0.23 -28.52
CA LEU A 528 -21.98 0.79 -28.15
C LEU A 528 -22.61 2.16 -27.92
N ASP A 529 -23.65 2.52 -28.67
CA ASP A 529 -24.40 3.76 -28.47
C ASP A 529 -25.08 3.77 -27.07
N VAL A 530 -25.71 2.68 -26.67
CA VAL A 530 -26.31 2.55 -25.31
C VAL A 530 -25.25 2.60 -24.22
N VAL A 531 -24.13 1.87 -24.40
CA VAL A 531 -23.02 1.82 -23.45
C VAL A 531 -22.42 3.22 -23.24
N VAL A 532 -22.10 3.93 -24.33
CA VAL A 532 -21.47 5.25 -24.27
C VAL A 532 -22.42 6.29 -23.68
N ASN A 533 -23.70 6.30 -24.06
CA ASN A 533 -24.69 7.21 -23.47
C ASN A 533 -24.85 6.96 -21.96
N HIS A 534 -24.95 5.69 -21.53
CA HIS A 534 -25.02 5.36 -20.11
C HIS A 534 -23.74 5.76 -19.37
N PHE A 535 -22.55 5.51 -19.96
CA PHE A 535 -21.26 5.90 -19.39
C PHE A 535 -21.20 7.41 -19.14
N ILE A 536 -21.53 8.24 -20.16
CA ILE A 536 -21.48 9.70 -20.06
C ILE A 536 -22.44 10.17 -18.97
N TRP A 537 -23.70 9.74 -19.03
CA TRP A 537 -24.72 10.10 -18.05
C TRP A 537 -24.30 9.71 -16.62
N HIS A 538 -23.83 8.47 -16.41
CA HIS A 538 -23.43 7.99 -15.09
C HIS A 538 -22.18 8.72 -14.57
N TYR A 539 -21.19 8.95 -15.42
CA TYR A 539 -19.99 9.68 -15.05
C TYR A 539 -20.30 11.13 -14.65
N GLU A 540 -21.07 11.86 -15.46
CA GLU A 540 -21.46 13.25 -15.18
C GLU A 540 -22.26 13.33 -13.89
N LYS A 541 -23.24 12.46 -13.71
CA LYS A 541 -24.06 12.39 -12.50
C LYS A 541 -23.22 12.15 -11.25
N ARG A 542 -22.23 11.26 -11.31
CA ARG A 542 -21.31 11.04 -10.18
C ARG A 542 -20.47 12.26 -9.85
N CYS A 543 -20.02 12.99 -10.86
CA CYS A 543 -19.28 14.25 -10.66
C CYS A 543 -20.19 15.34 -10.05
N GLU A 544 -21.41 15.51 -10.54
CA GLU A 544 -22.40 16.46 -10.00
C GLU A 544 -22.78 16.16 -8.55
N GLU A 545 -22.98 14.89 -8.23
CA GLU A 545 -23.32 14.45 -6.87
C GLU A 545 -22.10 14.42 -5.93
N ALA A 546 -20.91 14.82 -6.38
CA ALA A 546 -19.66 14.68 -5.67
C ALA A 546 -19.42 13.25 -5.13
N SER A 547 -19.87 12.25 -5.89
CA SER A 547 -19.77 10.81 -5.57
C SER A 547 -18.45 10.18 -6.03
N THR A 548 -17.52 10.99 -6.52
CA THR A 548 -16.17 10.62 -6.93
C THR A 548 -15.16 11.49 -6.20
N VAL A 549 -13.97 10.95 -5.95
CA VAL A 549 -12.94 11.67 -5.17
C VAL A 549 -12.35 12.82 -5.98
N CYS A 550 -11.98 12.55 -7.25
CA CYS A 550 -11.37 13.54 -8.13
C CYS A 550 -11.77 13.34 -9.61
N GLY A 551 -12.85 12.61 -9.89
CA GLY A 551 -13.34 12.34 -11.23
C GLY A 551 -12.49 11.37 -12.05
N LYS A 552 -11.56 10.62 -11.45
CA LYS A 552 -10.76 9.64 -12.19
C LYS A 552 -11.58 8.38 -12.49
N ALA A 553 -11.63 8.03 -13.77
CA ALA A 553 -12.36 6.85 -14.26
C ALA A 553 -11.53 6.09 -15.31
N MET A 554 -11.69 4.77 -15.32
CA MET A 554 -11.08 3.89 -16.32
C MET A 554 -12.17 3.14 -17.07
N PHE A 555 -12.17 3.21 -18.40
CA PHE A 555 -13.08 2.45 -19.25
C PHE A 555 -12.29 1.32 -19.94
N VAL A 556 -12.63 0.08 -19.62
CA VAL A 556 -11.94 -1.12 -20.13
C VAL A 556 -12.72 -1.70 -21.29
N CYS A 557 -12.14 -1.66 -22.49
CA CYS A 557 -12.75 -2.16 -23.72
C CYS A 557 -12.22 -3.56 -24.10
N TYR A 558 -13.02 -4.29 -24.87
CA TYR A 558 -12.70 -5.65 -25.32
C TYR A 558 -11.43 -5.68 -26.18
N ASP A 559 -11.37 -4.84 -27.24
CA ASP A 559 -10.23 -4.71 -28.13
C ASP A 559 -9.98 -3.27 -28.58
N ARG A 560 -8.91 -3.07 -29.36
CA ARG A 560 -8.46 -1.75 -29.81
C ARG A 560 -9.45 -1.06 -30.75
N GLN A 561 -10.12 -1.81 -31.64
CA GLN A 561 -11.08 -1.24 -32.57
C GLN A 561 -12.32 -0.74 -31.82
N ILE A 562 -12.84 -1.53 -30.89
CA ILE A 562 -13.98 -1.16 -30.04
C ILE A 562 -13.61 0.04 -29.16
N ALA A 563 -12.39 0.09 -28.59
CA ALA A 563 -11.91 1.21 -27.80
C ALA A 563 -11.85 2.50 -28.63
N TYR A 564 -11.40 2.41 -29.89
CA TYR A 564 -11.41 3.55 -30.83
C TYR A 564 -12.82 3.98 -31.19
N ASP A 565 -13.74 3.03 -31.37
CA ASP A 565 -15.14 3.34 -31.68
C ASP A 565 -15.87 3.97 -30.48
N VAL A 566 -15.56 3.57 -29.24
CA VAL A 566 -16.03 4.23 -28.01
C VAL A 566 -15.45 5.65 -27.92
N TYR A 567 -14.15 5.82 -28.15
CA TYR A 567 -13.49 7.13 -28.14
C TYR A 567 -14.14 8.12 -29.12
N LYS A 568 -14.40 7.70 -30.37
CA LYS A 568 -15.05 8.53 -31.38
C LYS A 568 -16.47 8.97 -30.97
N ARG A 569 -17.25 8.04 -30.39
CA ARG A 569 -18.61 8.35 -29.91
C ARG A 569 -18.60 9.33 -28.75
N ILE A 570 -17.70 9.16 -27.79
CA ILE A 570 -17.55 10.13 -26.68
C ILE A 570 -17.17 11.49 -27.24
N LYS A 571 -16.23 11.55 -28.19
CA LYS A 571 -15.80 12.82 -28.85
C LYS A 571 -16.95 13.52 -29.57
N ALA A 572 -17.81 12.76 -30.23
CA ALA A 572 -18.98 13.32 -30.92
C ALA A 572 -20.03 13.87 -29.93
N LEU A 573 -20.25 13.21 -28.79
CA LEU A 573 -21.25 13.58 -27.78
C LEU A 573 -20.75 14.65 -26.78
N ARG A 574 -19.44 14.70 -26.54
CA ARG A 574 -18.80 15.63 -25.59
C ARG A 574 -17.50 16.21 -26.15
N PRO A 575 -17.56 17.00 -27.23
CA PRO A 575 -16.35 17.60 -27.84
C PRO A 575 -15.55 18.46 -26.86
N GLU A 576 -16.20 19.07 -25.88
CA GLU A 576 -15.58 19.88 -24.83
C GLU A 576 -14.62 19.09 -23.95
N TRP A 577 -14.79 17.77 -23.80
CA TRP A 577 -13.88 16.91 -23.04
C TRP A 577 -12.54 16.69 -23.76
N PHE A 578 -12.46 17.04 -25.04
CA PHE A 578 -11.27 16.89 -25.87
C PHE A 578 -10.49 18.20 -26.07
N VAL A 579 -10.89 19.24 -25.35
CA VAL A 579 -10.11 20.48 -25.25
C VAL A 579 -8.92 20.23 -24.32
N LYS A 580 -7.71 20.51 -24.82
CA LYS A 580 -6.48 20.38 -24.03
C LYS A 580 -6.39 21.49 -22.99
N ARG A 581 -6.07 21.12 -21.76
CA ARG A 581 -5.85 22.01 -20.61
C ARG A 581 -4.66 21.52 -19.78
N LYS A 582 -3.98 22.43 -19.10
CA LYS A 582 -2.88 22.10 -18.18
C LYS A 582 -3.40 21.47 -16.89
N CYS A 583 -4.55 21.91 -16.42
CA CYS A 583 -5.18 21.40 -15.20
C CYS A 583 -6.68 21.20 -15.40
N ALA A 584 -7.30 20.48 -14.48
CA ALA A 584 -8.74 20.36 -14.45
C ALA A 584 -9.39 21.70 -14.02
N PRO A 585 -10.62 22.01 -14.49
CA PRO A 585 -11.27 23.30 -14.24
C PRO A 585 -11.34 23.73 -12.78
N GLU A 586 -11.43 22.77 -11.85
CA GLU A 586 -11.45 23.02 -10.40
C GLU A 586 -10.13 23.59 -9.85
N TYR A 587 -9.05 23.55 -10.62
CA TYR A 587 -7.73 24.09 -10.28
C TYR A 587 -7.32 25.30 -11.12
N ASP A 588 -8.22 25.80 -11.98
CA ASP A 588 -7.93 26.99 -12.80
C ASP A 588 -7.58 28.21 -11.90
N GLY A 589 -6.44 28.83 -12.15
CA GLY A 589 -5.95 29.97 -11.40
C GLY A 589 -5.27 29.64 -10.05
N GLN A 590 -5.14 28.36 -9.69
CA GLN A 590 -4.39 27.93 -8.51
C GLN A 590 -2.93 27.63 -8.87
N GLN A 591 -2.04 27.70 -7.88
CA GLN A 591 -0.68 27.22 -8.04
C GLN A 591 -0.69 25.69 -8.10
N LEU A 592 -0.17 25.13 -9.20
CA LEU A 592 -0.07 23.68 -9.37
C LEU A 592 1.15 23.14 -8.62
N ASP A 593 1.01 21.98 -8.04
CA ASP A 593 2.08 21.32 -7.28
C ASP A 593 3.23 20.86 -8.19
N HIS A 594 2.90 20.60 -9.47
CA HIS A 594 3.86 20.14 -10.48
C HIS A 594 3.61 20.80 -11.84
N GLU A 595 4.63 20.81 -12.69
CA GLU A 595 4.47 21.19 -14.08
C GLU A 595 3.66 20.13 -14.83
N SER A 596 2.40 20.46 -15.13
CA SER A 596 1.45 19.57 -15.80
C SER A 596 1.45 19.78 -17.30
N MET A 597 1.41 18.68 -18.07
CA MET A 597 1.27 18.74 -19.52
C MET A 597 -0.16 19.14 -19.94
N GLU A 598 -0.30 19.84 -21.06
CA GLU A 598 -1.61 20.07 -21.66
C GLU A 598 -2.17 18.79 -22.26
N ILE A 599 -3.32 18.36 -21.75
CA ILE A 599 -3.94 17.09 -22.15
C ILE A 599 -5.48 17.20 -22.14
N GLU A 600 -6.13 16.35 -22.93
CA GLU A 600 -7.58 16.21 -22.96
C GLU A 600 -8.10 15.53 -21.65
N LYS A 601 -9.37 15.74 -21.32
CA LYS A 601 -10.03 15.04 -20.21
C LYS A 601 -10.16 13.54 -20.45
N VAL A 602 -10.31 13.13 -21.74
CA VAL A 602 -10.44 11.73 -22.18
C VAL A 602 -9.26 11.36 -23.08
N LYS A 603 -8.63 10.22 -22.80
CA LYS A 603 -7.54 9.72 -23.64
C LYS A 603 -7.69 8.21 -23.87
N LEU A 604 -7.41 7.78 -25.10
CA LEU A 604 -7.27 6.39 -25.48
C LEU A 604 -5.83 5.94 -25.22
N VAL A 605 -5.66 4.84 -24.45
CA VAL A 605 -4.35 4.32 -24.07
C VAL A 605 -4.28 2.82 -24.39
N CYS A 606 -3.63 2.50 -25.50
CA CYS A 606 -3.31 1.13 -25.90
C CYS A 606 -2.01 1.10 -26.72
N THR A 607 -1.54 -0.10 -27.05
CA THR A 607 -0.34 -0.28 -27.89
C THR A 607 -0.66 0.05 -29.35
N ASN A 608 0.33 0.59 -30.08
CA ASN A 608 0.23 0.77 -31.52
C ASN A 608 0.37 -0.57 -32.25
N ASP A 609 -0.22 -0.65 -33.44
CA ASP A 609 -0.05 -1.74 -34.39
C ASP A 609 0.41 -1.19 -35.73
N LYS A 610 1.12 -1.99 -36.51
CA LYS A 610 1.63 -1.56 -37.82
C LYS A 610 0.53 -1.22 -38.82
N ASP A 611 -0.65 -1.82 -38.63
CA ASP A 611 -1.82 -1.66 -39.49
C ASP A 611 -2.81 -0.58 -39.01
N ASP A 612 -2.43 0.20 -37.97
CA ASP A 612 -3.29 1.26 -37.44
C ASP A 612 -3.52 2.39 -38.47
N PRO A 613 -4.75 2.92 -38.56
CA PRO A 613 -4.99 4.17 -39.27
C PRO A 613 -4.13 5.30 -38.68
N LYS A 614 -3.62 6.18 -39.53
CA LYS A 614 -2.77 7.32 -39.12
C LYS A 614 -3.41 8.16 -38.00
N GLU A 615 -4.70 8.40 -38.09
CA GLU A 615 -5.46 9.14 -37.07
C GLU A 615 -5.41 8.44 -35.70
N LEU A 616 -5.51 7.12 -35.65
CA LEU A 616 -5.40 6.33 -34.42
C LEU A 616 -3.98 6.38 -33.86
N ASP A 617 -2.99 6.26 -34.71
CA ASP A 617 -1.57 6.31 -34.33
C ASP A 617 -1.20 7.68 -33.71
N GLU A 618 -1.71 8.79 -34.28
CA GLU A 618 -1.56 10.13 -33.71
C GLU A 618 -2.24 10.28 -32.33
N ILE A 619 -3.41 9.65 -32.12
CA ILE A 619 -4.13 9.67 -30.85
C ILE A 619 -3.35 8.90 -29.78
N LEU A 620 -2.80 7.74 -30.14
CA LEU A 620 -2.09 6.84 -29.23
C LEU A 620 -0.71 7.36 -28.83
N GLY A 621 -0.05 8.07 -29.75
CA GLY A 621 1.32 8.54 -29.56
C GLY A 621 2.36 7.41 -29.46
N ASN A 622 3.59 7.77 -29.15
CA ASN A 622 4.71 6.84 -29.00
C ASN A 622 4.86 6.36 -27.53
N ASN A 623 5.89 5.53 -27.26
CA ASN A 623 6.14 5.01 -25.92
C ASN A 623 6.41 6.13 -24.88
N ASN A 624 7.07 7.23 -25.25
CA ASN A 624 7.33 8.33 -24.34
C ASN A 624 6.06 9.11 -24.04
N ASP A 625 5.19 9.29 -25.04
CA ASP A 625 3.88 9.94 -24.86
C ASP A 625 3.04 9.13 -23.87
N ARG A 626 3.02 7.82 -24.00
CA ARG A 626 2.30 6.94 -23.05
C ARG A 626 2.83 7.02 -21.63
N LYS A 627 4.15 7.18 -21.44
CA LYS A 627 4.73 7.44 -20.11
C LYS A 627 4.26 8.77 -19.52
N ASN A 628 4.19 9.80 -20.37
CA ASN A 628 3.66 11.10 -19.97
C ASN A 628 2.16 11.04 -19.67
N TYR A 629 1.37 10.28 -20.43
CA TYR A 629 -0.04 10.03 -20.14
C TYR A 629 -0.21 9.31 -18.78
N ALA A 630 0.67 8.35 -18.48
CA ALA A 630 0.65 7.66 -17.20
C ALA A 630 0.93 8.60 -16.02
N LYS A 631 1.90 9.53 -16.16
CA LYS A 631 2.19 10.58 -15.16
C LYS A 631 0.99 11.52 -15.01
N ALA A 632 0.44 12.01 -16.11
CA ALA A 632 -0.72 12.90 -16.08
C ALA A 632 -1.97 12.23 -15.50
N PHE A 633 -2.18 10.93 -15.74
CA PHE A 633 -3.31 10.22 -15.13
C PHE A 633 -3.13 9.97 -13.63
N LYS A 634 -1.92 9.89 -13.12
CA LYS A 634 -1.63 9.81 -11.69
C LYS A 634 -1.82 11.16 -10.97
N ASP A 635 -1.53 12.25 -11.65
CA ASP A 635 -1.70 13.61 -11.12
C ASP A 635 -3.18 13.98 -11.01
N VAL A 636 -3.63 14.31 -9.78
CA VAL A 636 -5.04 14.66 -9.50
C VAL A 636 -5.42 16.02 -10.04
N GLN A 637 -4.48 16.96 -10.16
CA GLN A 637 -4.69 18.30 -10.67
C GLN A 637 -4.78 18.32 -12.20
N SER A 638 -4.25 17.27 -12.88
CA SER A 638 -4.30 17.15 -14.33
C SER A 638 -5.74 17.12 -14.87
N ASN A 639 -5.89 17.68 -16.07
CA ASN A 639 -7.16 17.59 -16.82
C ASN A 639 -7.50 16.15 -17.25
N PHE A 640 -6.54 15.21 -17.28
CA PHE A 640 -6.77 13.84 -17.69
C PHE A 640 -7.53 13.05 -16.60
N LYS A 641 -8.83 12.88 -16.81
CA LYS A 641 -9.75 12.22 -15.85
C LYS A 641 -10.23 10.84 -16.31
N ILE A 642 -10.35 10.58 -17.62
CA ILE A 642 -10.95 9.36 -18.17
C ILE A 642 -9.96 8.66 -19.09
N ALA A 643 -9.49 7.48 -18.70
CA ALA A 643 -8.64 6.61 -19.51
C ALA A 643 -9.46 5.50 -20.17
N ILE A 644 -9.46 5.42 -21.50
CA ILE A 644 -10.02 4.30 -22.26
C ILE A 644 -8.86 3.34 -22.56
N VAL A 645 -8.98 2.10 -22.06
CA VAL A 645 -7.89 1.10 -22.12
C VAL A 645 -8.39 -0.24 -22.65
N VAL A 646 -7.45 -1.10 -23.09
CA VAL A 646 -7.76 -2.47 -23.52
C VAL A 646 -7.09 -3.49 -22.61
N ASP A 647 -5.74 -3.58 -22.64
CA ASP A 647 -4.92 -4.46 -21.80
C ASP A 647 -3.90 -3.70 -20.96
N MET A 648 -3.53 -2.50 -21.42
CA MET A 648 -2.65 -1.61 -20.68
C MET A 648 -3.36 -1.06 -19.45
N TRP A 649 -2.62 -0.90 -18.36
CA TRP A 649 -3.08 -0.33 -17.09
C TRP A 649 -4.08 -1.17 -16.29
N ILE A 650 -4.71 -2.20 -16.87
CA ILE A 650 -5.62 -3.08 -16.12
C ILE A 650 -4.91 -3.97 -15.10
N THR A 651 -3.61 -4.21 -15.31
CA THR A 651 -2.74 -4.90 -14.32
C THR A 651 -1.45 -4.11 -14.14
N GLY A 652 -0.96 -4.02 -12.90
CA GLY A 652 0.32 -3.41 -12.57
C GLY A 652 0.36 -1.87 -12.48
N PHE A 653 -0.64 -1.16 -13.01
CA PHE A 653 -0.69 0.30 -12.96
C PHE A 653 -1.38 0.79 -11.69
N ASP A 654 -0.69 1.59 -10.88
CA ASP A 654 -1.17 2.07 -9.59
C ASP A 654 -1.58 3.54 -9.63
N VAL A 655 -2.87 3.79 -9.36
CA VAL A 655 -3.49 5.11 -9.28
C VAL A 655 -4.45 5.11 -8.09
N PRO A 656 -4.00 5.48 -6.89
CA PRO A 656 -4.83 5.45 -5.68
C PRO A 656 -6.13 6.27 -5.80
N SER A 657 -6.09 7.39 -6.51
CA SER A 657 -7.23 8.27 -6.76
C SER A 657 -8.26 7.73 -7.75
N LEU A 658 -7.98 6.63 -8.46
CA LEU A 658 -8.93 5.97 -9.35
C LEU A 658 -10.05 5.32 -8.54
N ASP A 659 -11.27 5.81 -8.63
CA ASP A 659 -12.40 5.31 -7.86
C ASP A 659 -13.45 4.59 -8.70
N THR A 660 -13.47 4.77 -10.02
CA THR A 660 -14.51 4.20 -10.89
C THR A 660 -13.90 3.46 -12.08
N MET A 661 -14.36 2.24 -12.30
CA MET A 661 -14.04 1.44 -13.48
C MET A 661 -15.31 1.04 -14.22
N TYR A 662 -15.31 1.25 -15.53
CA TYR A 662 -16.35 0.78 -16.45
C TYR A 662 -15.80 -0.40 -17.21
N LEU A 663 -16.39 -1.58 -17.00
CA LEU A 663 -15.86 -2.85 -17.50
C LEU A 663 -16.73 -3.36 -18.65
N ASP A 664 -16.21 -3.26 -19.88
CA ASP A 664 -16.83 -3.76 -21.12
C ASP A 664 -15.93 -4.81 -21.80
N LYS A 665 -15.37 -5.70 -20.98
CA LYS A 665 -14.48 -6.78 -21.41
C LYS A 665 -14.72 -8.01 -20.55
N PRO A 666 -14.96 -9.21 -21.12
CA PRO A 666 -14.90 -10.46 -20.38
C PRO A 666 -13.45 -10.70 -19.96
N VAL A 667 -13.22 -10.91 -18.68
CA VAL A 667 -11.90 -11.07 -18.09
C VAL A 667 -11.88 -12.37 -17.29
N GLU A 668 -10.82 -13.16 -17.45
CA GLU A 668 -10.61 -14.39 -16.69
C GLU A 668 -10.59 -14.17 -15.18
N LEU A 669 -10.98 -15.19 -14.40
CA LEU A 669 -11.13 -15.12 -12.95
C LEU A 669 -9.97 -14.43 -12.21
N HIS A 670 -8.72 -14.85 -12.44
CA HIS A 670 -7.59 -14.21 -11.75
C HIS A 670 -7.23 -12.84 -12.30
N ASN A 671 -7.35 -12.65 -13.61
CA ASN A 671 -7.17 -11.33 -14.22
C ASN A 671 -8.30 -10.38 -13.80
N LEU A 672 -9.51 -10.90 -13.57
CA LEU A 672 -10.67 -10.12 -13.14
C LEU A 672 -10.41 -9.46 -11.79
N ILE A 673 -9.94 -10.21 -10.79
CA ILE A 673 -9.62 -9.62 -9.48
C ILE A 673 -8.51 -8.58 -9.60
N GLN A 674 -7.46 -8.84 -10.36
CA GLN A 674 -6.39 -7.86 -10.57
C GLN A 674 -6.90 -6.59 -11.25
N THR A 675 -7.83 -6.74 -12.18
CA THR A 675 -8.46 -5.62 -12.90
C THR A 675 -9.31 -4.78 -11.95
N ILE A 676 -10.28 -5.40 -11.27
CA ILE A 676 -11.17 -4.66 -10.36
C ILE A 676 -10.45 -4.11 -9.12
N SER A 677 -9.34 -4.72 -8.72
CA SER A 677 -8.50 -4.20 -7.63
C SER A 677 -7.73 -2.91 -7.96
N ARG A 678 -7.86 -2.36 -9.18
CA ARG A 678 -7.34 -1.02 -9.48
C ARG A 678 -8.11 0.06 -8.75
N VAL A 679 -9.40 -0.16 -8.46
CA VAL A 679 -10.25 0.81 -7.75
C VAL A 679 -10.30 0.59 -6.23
N ASN A 680 -9.60 -0.40 -5.66
CA ASN A 680 -9.64 -0.69 -4.22
C ASN A 680 -8.53 -0.02 -3.40
N ARG A 681 -7.70 0.83 -3.99
CA ARG A 681 -6.63 1.55 -3.29
C ARG A 681 -7.18 2.55 -2.30
N VAL A 682 -6.55 2.64 -1.14
CA VAL A 682 -6.81 3.71 -0.16
C VAL A 682 -6.36 5.05 -0.75
N TYR A 683 -7.20 6.04 -0.61
CA TYR A 683 -6.89 7.41 -0.99
C TYR A 683 -7.74 8.38 -0.15
N LYS A 684 -7.23 9.59 0.09
CA LYS A 684 -7.89 10.62 0.89
C LYS A 684 -9.35 10.83 0.47
N GLY A 685 -10.28 10.60 1.38
CA GLY A 685 -11.72 10.71 1.13
C GLY A 685 -12.35 9.57 0.33
N LYS A 686 -11.59 8.55 -0.09
CA LYS A 686 -12.09 7.40 -0.86
C LYS A 686 -12.55 6.29 0.08
N GLN A 687 -13.85 6.01 0.10
CA GLN A 687 -14.42 4.97 0.96
C GLN A 687 -14.53 3.62 0.26
N ARG A 688 -14.72 3.63 -1.08
CA ARG A 688 -14.85 2.44 -1.91
C ARG A 688 -14.49 2.71 -3.35
N GLY A 689 -14.16 1.64 -4.06
CA GLY A 689 -14.09 1.63 -5.52
C GLY A 689 -15.43 1.21 -6.12
N LEU A 690 -15.73 1.66 -7.32
CA LEU A 690 -16.91 1.28 -8.07
C LEU A 690 -16.53 0.61 -9.39
N VAL A 691 -17.14 -0.56 -9.65
CA VAL A 691 -17.05 -1.24 -10.95
C VAL A 691 -18.44 -1.25 -11.58
N VAL A 692 -18.58 -0.61 -12.75
CA VAL A 692 -19.78 -0.65 -13.59
C VAL A 692 -19.59 -1.74 -14.63
N ASP A 693 -20.41 -2.78 -14.56
CA ASP A 693 -20.26 -4.00 -15.35
C ASP A 693 -21.25 -4.03 -16.52
N TYR A 694 -20.76 -3.86 -17.75
CA TYR A 694 -21.54 -3.92 -18.98
C TYR A 694 -21.63 -5.33 -19.59
N ILE A 695 -20.84 -6.29 -19.09
CA ILE A 695 -20.77 -7.64 -19.63
C ILE A 695 -21.75 -8.57 -18.90
N GLY A 696 -21.91 -8.43 -17.58
CA GLY A 696 -22.68 -9.35 -16.75
C GLY A 696 -21.82 -10.37 -16.02
N LEU A 697 -20.68 -9.93 -15.51
CA LEU A 697 -19.67 -10.80 -14.85
C LEU A 697 -20.02 -11.13 -13.38
N GLU A 698 -21.28 -11.08 -12.97
CA GLU A 698 -21.71 -11.27 -11.57
C GLU A 698 -21.19 -12.57 -10.96
N ASN A 699 -21.44 -13.68 -11.66
CA ASN A 699 -21.01 -14.99 -11.21
C ASN A 699 -19.48 -15.14 -11.23
N ALA A 700 -18.81 -14.58 -12.23
CA ALA A 700 -17.36 -14.60 -12.33
C ALA A 700 -16.71 -13.77 -11.22
N ILE A 701 -17.25 -12.59 -10.89
CA ILE A 701 -16.77 -11.74 -9.78
C ILE A 701 -16.99 -12.46 -8.44
N ALA A 702 -18.18 -13.04 -8.19
CA ALA A 702 -18.47 -13.80 -6.98
C ALA A 702 -17.56 -15.03 -6.82
N ALA A 703 -17.34 -15.78 -7.88
CA ALA A 703 -16.44 -16.94 -7.89
C ALA A 703 -14.98 -16.51 -7.65
N ALA A 704 -14.54 -15.44 -8.29
CA ALA A 704 -13.22 -14.88 -8.10
C ALA A 704 -13.02 -14.41 -6.65
N MET A 705 -13.95 -13.66 -6.08
CA MET A 705 -13.91 -13.23 -4.67
C MET A 705 -13.84 -14.44 -3.72
N LYS A 706 -14.63 -15.48 -3.98
CA LYS A 706 -14.60 -16.71 -3.18
C LYS A 706 -13.25 -17.43 -3.22
N MET A 707 -12.60 -17.48 -4.37
CA MET A 707 -11.25 -18.08 -4.51
C MET A 707 -10.19 -17.32 -3.70
N TYR A 708 -10.38 -16.00 -3.49
CA TYR A 708 -9.44 -15.14 -2.77
C TYR A 708 -9.68 -15.09 -1.26
N ASP A 709 -10.93 -15.26 -0.81
CA ASP A 709 -11.31 -15.14 0.60
C ASP A 709 -11.46 -16.50 1.30
N GLY A 710 -11.43 -17.61 0.56
CA GLY A 710 -11.78 -18.95 1.09
C GLY A 710 -13.30 -19.12 1.28
N ASP A 711 -13.72 -20.26 1.85
CA ASP A 711 -15.13 -20.72 1.95
C ASP A 711 -16.06 -19.90 2.89
N GLN A 712 -15.84 -18.62 3.09
CA GLN A 712 -16.67 -17.80 3.97
C GLN A 712 -17.62 -16.87 3.19
N GLN A 713 -18.83 -16.68 3.74
CA GLN A 713 -19.95 -15.97 3.10
C GLN A 713 -19.58 -14.53 2.66
N PRO A 714 -20.16 -14.05 1.54
CA PRO A 714 -19.98 -12.66 1.10
C PRO A 714 -20.48 -11.70 2.18
N ILE A 715 -19.70 -10.66 2.48
CA ILE A 715 -20.13 -9.56 3.33
C ILE A 715 -21.28 -8.86 2.59
N ASN A 716 -22.48 -8.88 3.17
CA ASN A 716 -23.63 -8.16 2.63
C ASN A 716 -23.31 -6.67 2.54
N GLY A 717 -23.06 -6.17 1.35
CA GLY A 717 -22.67 -4.78 1.09
C GLY A 717 -23.71 -3.76 1.58
N VAL A 718 -24.97 -4.17 1.75
CA VAL A 718 -26.05 -3.33 2.26
C VAL A 718 -25.88 -3.03 3.75
N ASP A 719 -25.57 -4.03 4.58
CA ASP A 719 -25.40 -3.84 6.03
C ASP A 719 -24.16 -2.98 6.35
N THR A 720 -23.07 -3.19 5.63
CA THR A 720 -21.87 -2.36 5.77
C THR A 720 -22.13 -0.92 5.31
N SER A 721 -22.83 -0.74 4.18
CA SER A 721 -23.21 0.58 3.69
C SER A 721 -24.17 1.30 4.64
N LEU A 722 -25.09 0.56 5.25
CA LEU A 722 -26.02 1.11 6.24
C LEU A 722 -25.30 1.53 7.53
N ARG A 723 -24.33 0.73 8.00
CA ARG A 723 -23.51 1.07 9.16
C ARG A 723 -22.69 2.35 8.88
N ILE A 724 -21.95 2.38 7.76
CA ILE A 724 -21.17 3.55 7.36
C ILE A 724 -22.05 4.80 7.21
N PHE A 725 -23.26 4.65 6.65
CA PHE A 725 -24.23 5.75 6.56
C PHE A 725 -24.65 6.25 7.95
N LYS A 726 -24.96 5.34 8.88
CA LYS A 726 -25.32 5.68 10.26
C LYS A 726 -24.19 6.38 10.98
N ASP A 727 -22.94 5.90 10.81
CA ASP A 727 -21.75 6.51 11.42
C ASP A 727 -21.53 7.95 10.90
N HIS A 728 -21.68 8.18 9.60
CA HIS A 728 -21.58 9.54 9.04
C HIS A 728 -22.74 10.44 9.43
N MET A 729 -23.95 9.89 9.59
CA MET A 729 -25.09 10.65 10.11
C MET A 729 -24.86 11.04 11.57
N LYS A 730 -24.26 10.15 12.37
CA LYS A 730 -23.88 10.46 13.75
C LYS A 730 -22.83 11.58 13.78
N LEU A 731 -21.76 11.48 13.00
CA LEU A 731 -20.71 12.52 12.89
C LEU A 731 -21.28 13.88 12.44
N LEU A 732 -22.25 13.88 11.51
CA LEU A 732 -22.93 15.12 11.12
C LEU A 732 -23.78 15.69 12.27
N ALA A 733 -24.45 14.82 13.02
CA ALA A 733 -25.23 15.23 14.20
C ALA A 733 -24.31 15.81 15.30
N ASP A 734 -23.13 15.22 15.52
CA ASP A 734 -22.13 15.68 16.47
C ASP A 734 -21.59 17.07 16.09
N ILE A 735 -21.28 17.30 14.80
CA ILE A 735 -20.89 18.64 14.31
C ILE A 735 -21.98 19.68 14.56
N MET A 736 -23.24 19.28 14.49
CA MET A 736 -24.41 20.13 14.61
C MET A 736 -25.04 20.13 16.01
N HIS A 737 -24.40 19.48 17.01
CA HIS A 737 -24.97 19.23 18.34
C HIS A 737 -25.41 20.51 19.10
N SER A 738 -24.79 21.65 18.80
CA SER A 738 -25.16 22.94 19.40
C SER A 738 -26.48 23.53 18.84
N LEU A 739 -27.08 22.90 17.84
CA LEU A 739 -28.31 23.32 17.20
C LEU A 739 -29.41 22.26 17.38
N ASP A 740 -30.55 22.68 17.93
CA ASP A 740 -31.69 21.77 18.08
C ASP A 740 -32.44 21.59 16.76
N PHE A 741 -32.10 20.52 16.04
CA PHE A 741 -32.81 20.11 14.83
C PHE A 741 -34.06 19.26 15.09
N SER A 742 -34.38 18.90 16.31
CA SER A 742 -35.56 18.09 16.64
C SER A 742 -36.85 18.78 16.16
N ILE A 743 -36.89 20.10 16.23
CA ILE A 743 -37.96 20.93 15.76
C ILE A 743 -38.17 20.81 14.24
N PHE A 744 -37.09 20.65 13.45
CA PHE A 744 -37.18 20.49 11.99
C PHE A 744 -37.92 19.21 11.59
N LEU A 745 -37.84 18.15 12.40
CA LEU A 745 -38.49 16.87 12.18
C LEU A 745 -39.99 16.87 12.55
N ASN A 746 -40.49 17.92 13.21
CA ASN A 746 -41.87 18.05 13.56
C ASN A 746 -42.72 18.27 12.29
N PRO A 747 -43.68 17.38 11.94
CA PRO A 747 -44.50 17.51 10.75
C PRO A 747 -45.38 18.76 10.73
N ASN A 748 -45.69 19.33 11.90
CA ASN A 748 -46.60 20.47 12.04
C ASN A 748 -45.92 21.83 12.04
N ILE A 749 -44.61 21.89 11.82
CA ILE A 749 -43.86 23.14 11.75
C ILE A 749 -44.15 23.90 10.46
N SER A 750 -44.25 25.23 10.54
CA SER A 750 -44.46 26.06 9.34
C SER A 750 -43.26 26.02 8.38
N PRO A 751 -43.49 26.16 7.07
CA PRO A 751 -42.39 26.20 6.08
C PRO A 751 -41.36 27.30 6.35
N VAL A 752 -41.79 28.44 6.87
CA VAL A 752 -40.92 29.56 7.25
C VAL A 752 -39.99 29.20 8.41
N ALA A 753 -40.59 28.54 9.45
CA ALA A 753 -39.77 28.08 10.59
C ALA A 753 -38.75 27.01 10.20
N ARG A 754 -39.07 26.11 9.27
CA ARG A 754 -38.11 25.15 8.70
C ARG A 754 -36.96 25.86 7.97
N LEU A 755 -37.30 26.89 7.18
CA LEU A 755 -36.31 27.66 6.45
C LEU A 755 -35.32 28.37 7.40
N ASN A 756 -35.85 28.95 8.48
CA ASN A 756 -35.03 29.62 9.51
C ASN A 756 -34.08 28.63 10.22
N ILE A 757 -34.52 27.40 10.49
CA ILE A 757 -33.64 26.37 11.10
C ILE A 757 -32.55 25.98 10.11
N ILE A 758 -32.86 25.82 8.83
CA ILE A 758 -31.84 25.53 7.79
C ILE A 758 -30.84 26.68 7.72
N GLN A 759 -31.33 27.94 7.71
CA GLN A 759 -30.46 29.11 7.65
C GLN A 759 -29.52 29.20 8.87
N SER A 760 -30.04 28.97 10.08
CA SER A 760 -29.24 28.92 11.30
C SER A 760 -28.18 27.81 11.23
N GLY A 761 -28.53 26.66 10.66
CA GLY A 761 -27.59 25.56 10.43
C GLY A 761 -26.47 25.93 9.45
N VAL A 762 -26.82 26.58 8.34
CA VAL A 762 -25.84 27.08 7.37
C VAL A 762 -24.90 28.11 8.00
N GLU A 763 -25.45 29.09 8.71
CA GLU A 763 -24.68 30.11 9.39
C GLU A 763 -23.72 29.49 10.43
N TYR A 764 -24.18 28.54 11.22
CA TYR A 764 -23.36 27.81 12.19
C TYR A 764 -22.19 27.05 11.54
N VAL A 765 -22.44 26.38 10.45
CA VAL A 765 -21.40 25.63 9.71
C VAL A 765 -20.40 26.57 9.06
N MET A 766 -20.87 27.70 8.52
CA MET A 766 -20.01 28.67 7.79
C MET A 766 -19.17 29.58 8.71
N GLN A 767 -19.45 29.64 10.01
CA GLN A 767 -18.69 30.45 10.97
C GLN A 767 -17.27 29.95 11.21
N ASP A 768 -16.99 28.67 10.92
CA ASP A 768 -15.68 28.04 11.14
C ASP A 768 -15.28 27.22 9.91
N GLU A 769 -14.13 27.54 9.31
CA GLU A 769 -13.67 26.89 8.09
C GLU A 769 -13.35 25.39 8.31
N ARG A 770 -12.91 24.99 9.50
CA ARG A 770 -12.68 23.58 9.84
C ARG A 770 -14.01 22.82 9.91
N ARG A 771 -14.97 23.38 10.65
CA ARG A 771 -16.35 22.83 10.76
C ARG A 771 -17.01 22.70 9.39
N LYS A 772 -16.86 23.72 8.54
CA LYS A 772 -17.33 23.71 7.16
C LYS A 772 -16.71 22.56 6.34
N ALA A 773 -15.39 22.40 6.42
CA ALA A 773 -14.68 21.34 5.70
C ALA A 773 -15.12 19.94 6.18
N GLU A 774 -15.23 19.72 7.48
CA GLU A 774 -15.69 18.48 8.09
C GLU A 774 -17.15 18.18 7.73
N PHE A 775 -18.06 19.15 7.88
CA PHE A 775 -19.46 19.00 7.51
C PHE A 775 -19.63 18.65 6.02
N MET A 776 -18.95 19.35 5.13
CA MET A 776 -18.97 19.08 3.70
C MET A 776 -18.42 17.69 3.37
N GLY A 777 -17.33 17.29 4.04
CA GLY A 777 -16.73 15.96 3.93
C GLY A 777 -17.71 14.85 4.34
N TYR A 778 -18.29 14.92 5.53
CA TYR A 778 -19.24 13.91 6.03
C TYR A 778 -20.58 13.93 5.30
N SER A 779 -21.06 15.11 4.89
CA SER A 779 -22.27 15.23 4.09
C SER A 779 -22.12 14.57 2.73
N ARG A 780 -20.99 14.76 2.04
CA ARG A 780 -20.67 14.04 0.80
C ARG A 780 -20.67 12.54 1.00
N ARG A 781 -20.04 12.07 2.08
CA ARG A 781 -19.91 10.64 2.43
C ARG A 781 -21.27 10.02 2.77
N ALA A 782 -22.13 10.72 3.51
CA ALA A 782 -23.50 10.30 3.82
C ALA A 782 -24.36 10.20 2.55
N LYS A 783 -24.26 11.15 1.61
CA LYS A 783 -24.94 11.10 0.31
C LYS A 783 -24.55 9.87 -0.50
N ILE A 784 -23.26 9.52 -0.54
CA ILE A 784 -22.74 8.30 -1.17
C ILE A 784 -23.38 7.07 -0.53
N GLY A 785 -23.44 6.98 0.79
CA GLY A 785 -24.10 5.90 1.53
C GLY A 785 -25.59 5.78 1.17
N ARG A 786 -26.33 6.89 1.09
CA ARG A 786 -27.76 6.92 0.75
C ARG A 786 -28.05 6.46 -0.68
N ALA A 787 -27.21 6.82 -1.66
CA ALA A 787 -27.40 6.40 -3.06
C ALA A 787 -27.32 4.87 -3.21
N HIS A 788 -26.62 4.18 -2.32
CA HIS A 788 -26.48 2.73 -2.33
C HIS A 788 -27.53 1.98 -1.52
N VAL A 789 -28.20 2.64 -0.57
CA VAL A 789 -29.34 2.07 0.16
C VAL A 789 -30.65 2.20 -0.64
N ARG A 790 -30.71 3.16 -1.57
CA ARG A 790 -31.90 3.45 -2.37
C ARG A 790 -32.06 2.62 -3.66
N THR A 791 -31.10 1.78 -4.01
CA THR A 791 -31.32 0.81 -5.10
C THR A 791 -31.96 -0.45 -4.49
N PRO A 792 -33.31 -0.61 -4.52
CA PRO A 792 -33.90 -1.89 -4.17
C PRO A 792 -33.41 -2.90 -5.20
N VAL A 793 -32.82 -3.99 -4.71
CA VAL A 793 -32.78 -5.23 -5.45
C VAL A 793 -34.26 -5.64 -5.64
N THR A 794 -34.91 -5.15 -6.67
CA THR A 794 -36.12 -5.78 -7.15
C THR A 794 -35.68 -7.04 -7.85
N VAL A 795 -36.16 -8.16 -7.28
CA VAL A 795 -36.02 -9.55 -7.71
C VAL A 795 -36.32 -9.72 -9.18
#